data_9053f9f4b3d627302c7c477ce95ef7f0
#
_entry.id   9053f9f4b3d627302c7c477ce95ef7f0
#
_cell.length_a   1.000
_cell.length_b   1.000
_cell.length_c   1.000
_cell.angle_alpha   90.00
_cell.angle_beta   90.00
_cell.angle_gamma   90.00
#
_symmetry.space_group_name_H-M   'P 1'
#
loop_
_entity.id
_entity.type
_entity.pdbx_description
1 polymer ?
#
loop_
_entity_poly.entity_id
_entity_poly.type
_entity_poly.pdbx_seq_one_letter_code
_entity_poly.pdbx_strand_id
1 'polypeptide(L)'
;MSTRFLRYFFEPNTLAVIGASEKNFSLGGQVVANLKDAGFRGKVWILDPKEVTELHGYQVFSELQELPEVPDLAVICTPADVAPQMVEELGQFGVKAALVLTSNQGHRQTNYKQRLLEAAQNSSIRVMGPECMGILVPGRKLNASYAPQNVKAGKVAYIGQSGMLGNAIIDWANGRGIGFSHLITLGDSVDVRLADVIDYINRFSNAQAILLHLEHIPDSRHFMTAVREASRNKLVLVIKSGRTPQAQGEPLLFTPGLPNRDPVYSAAFSRAGMVRVDNSEEMFDALETLTRMRPVRGDRLAIISNGLGPSMLAVDRLIHQGGQLAELSAETLNQLQAWMPSDDTRVNPLDIGGGATPQQFVEAIQMVSADPNVDAVLVVHAPTRLAPSEATALAVIANRKTYKRNLLTSWMGLDHAFPARHEFNLAGIPTYLSPEKAVQAFMHLVNYQRNQKLLQETPPSLPFETSRKARQEARDLVARIAGSGRDHLTHEETRDLLKAYGIEMATTYYPKTAEEAAQLAKKLPGSKALKVNHANNSYPFVYRKHPHKLSAGLLQDLETEADVGKGAERLEAKRAEKFPDSPFYSFVLQPMQRGKHSMQLNLGVTRDPVFGPVVLFGIGGYKVNILFDRHLAIPPLNMTLARELVASSHAGRLIVEHSNHAEEDLDRICQLLVKLSQLCSDLPLIKGLEINPLLLNRDELLAIDVQCDLGDPAYHAIMPYPEDLRKEITLKDGRQVEVRPIRGEDSVALLGFHSRLSEESIRFRYFHNKADLTKRDLSLLTQINYDRQMAFVAEETLADGSKEILGVSRVWTDPDNIRTEFSVIIRDDLQGLGLGSLLMKKLISYSKSVGTLEMIGKIMVENHPMRGLMKYLGFECRYNLEEQVIDAVLPLNEPVNDWQRHRLANPID
;
A
#
# COMPACT_ATOMS: atom_id res chain seq x y z
N MET A 1 16.77 -3.50 4.57
CA MET A 1 15.76 -4.25 5.35
C MET A 1 16.42 -5.44 5.96
N SER A 2 16.04 -5.80 7.18
CA SER A 2 16.65 -6.97 7.77
C SER A 2 15.76 -7.58 8.85
N THR A 3 15.45 -8.85 8.72
CA THR A 3 14.89 -9.67 9.82
C THR A 3 15.99 -10.22 10.73
N ARG A 4 17.24 -9.81 10.48
CA ARG A 4 18.44 -10.17 11.24
C ARG A 4 18.20 -10.03 12.74
N PHE A 5 18.47 -11.07 13.48
CA PHE A 5 18.41 -11.12 14.94
C PHE A 5 17.06 -10.74 15.57
N LEU A 6 15.97 -10.55 14.78
CA LEU A 6 14.66 -10.24 15.33
C LEU A 6 14.09 -11.36 16.20
N ARG A 7 14.48 -12.61 15.93
CA ARG A 7 14.13 -13.73 16.79
C ARG A 7 14.54 -13.53 18.24
N TYR A 8 15.70 -12.91 18.49
CA TYR A 8 16.20 -12.67 19.84
C TYR A 8 15.36 -11.63 20.62
N PHE A 9 14.63 -10.75 19.93
CA PHE A 9 13.64 -9.89 20.60
C PHE A 9 12.38 -10.66 21.02
N PHE A 10 11.90 -11.58 20.17
CA PHE A 10 10.57 -12.17 20.34
C PHE A 10 10.58 -13.57 20.94
N GLU A 11 11.71 -14.27 20.87
CA GLU A 11 11.90 -15.61 21.39
C GLU A 11 13.21 -15.78 22.17
N PRO A 12 13.57 -14.85 23.09
CA PRO A 12 14.80 -14.99 23.86
C PRO A 12 14.68 -16.14 24.85
N ASN A 13 15.79 -16.89 25.06
CA ASN A 13 15.94 -17.86 26.14
C ASN A 13 16.59 -17.22 27.36
N THR A 14 17.42 -16.20 27.14
CA THR A 14 18.17 -15.48 28.15
C THR A 14 17.98 -13.96 27.98
N LEU A 15 17.81 -13.23 29.09
CA LEU A 15 17.49 -11.81 29.10
C LEU A 15 18.27 -11.09 30.19
N ALA A 16 18.88 -9.94 29.86
CA ALA A 16 19.47 -9.02 30.83
C ALA A 16 18.69 -7.71 30.91
N VAL A 17 18.34 -7.24 32.11
CA VAL A 17 17.75 -5.92 32.35
C VAL A 17 18.83 -5.01 32.94
N ILE A 18 19.09 -3.87 32.27
CA ILE A 18 20.18 -2.97 32.60
C ILE A 18 19.62 -1.65 33.16
N GLY A 19 20.05 -1.28 34.39
CA GLY A 19 19.57 -0.07 35.07
C GLY A 19 18.24 -0.30 35.81
N ALA A 20 18.02 -1.49 36.34
CA ALA A 20 16.88 -1.77 37.22
C ALA A 20 17.22 -1.43 38.68
N SER A 21 16.29 -0.79 39.40
CA SER A 21 16.47 -0.42 40.78
C SER A 21 15.19 -0.64 41.61
N GLU A 22 15.36 -0.82 42.94
CA GLU A 22 14.22 -0.97 43.88
C GLU A 22 13.41 0.31 44.09
N LYS A 23 13.83 1.44 43.51
CA LYS A 23 13.06 2.69 43.64
C LYS A 23 11.66 2.51 43.05
N ASN A 24 10.65 2.91 43.82
CA ASN A 24 9.29 2.98 43.34
C ASN A 24 9.22 3.73 41.99
N PHE A 25 8.53 3.15 41.02
CA PHE A 25 8.37 3.69 39.63
C PHE A 25 9.66 3.78 38.80
N SER A 26 10.72 3.00 39.14
CA SER A 26 11.86 2.89 38.25
C SER A 26 11.48 2.10 36.98
N LEU A 27 11.91 2.57 35.83
CA LEU A 27 11.62 1.94 34.52
C LEU A 27 12.08 0.47 34.50
N GLY A 28 13.32 0.20 34.85
CA GLY A 28 13.88 -1.16 34.89
C GLY A 28 13.23 -2.04 35.96
N GLY A 29 12.90 -1.48 37.13
CA GLY A 29 12.17 -2.21 38.17
C GLY A 29 10.79 -2.67 37.71
N GLN A 30 10.07 -1.83 36.94
CA GLN A 30 8.78 -2.20 36.37
C GLN A 30 8.92 -3.31 35.31
N VAL A 31 9.96 -3.26 34.48
CA VAL A 31 10.25 -4.33 33.49
C VAL A 31 10.49 -5.66 34.21
N VAL A 32 11.30 -5.69 35.28
CA VAL A 32 11.59 -6.90 36.05
C VAL A 32 10.31 -7.44 36.69
N ALA A 33 9.47 -6.58 37.29
CA ALA A 33 8.19 -6.97 37.86
C ALA A 33 7.27 -7.60 36.78
N ASN A 34 7.16 -6.97 35.61
CA ASN A 34 6.34 -7.46 34.50
C ASN A 34 6.81 -8.81 33.93
N LEU A 35 8.12 -9.04 33.84
CA LEU A 35 8.69 -10.33 33.44
C LEU A 35 8.29 -11.44 34.44
N LYS A 36 8.36 -11.14 35.74
CA LYS A 36 7.94 -12.05 36.81
C LYS A 36 6.44 -12.34 36.76
N ASP A 37 5.61 -11.31 36.67
CA ASP A 37 4.15 -11.42 36.66
C ASP A 37 3.63 -12.14 35.40
N ALA A 38 4.30 -11.99 34.25
CA ALA A 38 4.02 -12.77 33.04
C ALA A 38 4.43 -14.24 33.18
N GLY A 39 5.30 -14.57 34.12
CA GLY A 39 5.84 -15.90 34.33
C GLY A 39 6.81 -16.34 33.24
N PHE A 40 7.68 -15.43 32.81
CA PHE A 40 8.72 -15.73 31.81
C PHE A 40 9.58 -16.91 32.27
N ARG A 41 9.83 -17.86 31.37
CA ARG A 41 10.49 -19.14 31.72
C ARG A 41 11.98 -19.15 31.38
N GLY A 42 12.49 -18.13 30.65
CA GLY A 42 13.90 -17.97 30.35
C GLY A 42 14.69 -17.49 31.58
N LYS A 43 16.00 -17.48 31.45
CA LYS A 43 16.87 -16.93 32.50
C LYS A 43 16.84 -15.40 32.43
N VAL A 44 16.76 -14.75 33.58
CA VAL A 44 16.77 -13.28 33.68
C VAL A 44 17.89 -12.87 34.62
N TRP A 45 18.72 -11.95 34.15
CA TRP A 45 19.77 -11.32 34.97
C TRP A 45 19.55 -9.83 35.02
N ILE A 46 20.02 -9.21 36.09
CA ILE A 46 19.92 -7.77 36.29
C ILE A 46 21.34 -7.22 36.36
N LEU A 47 21.61 -6.15 35.61
CA LEU A 47 22.88 -5.42 35.65
C LEU A 47 22.64 -4.05 36.28
N ASP A 48 23.12 -3.87 37.55
CA ASP A 48 23.10 -2.59 38.26
C ASP A 48 24.37 -2.47 39.13
N PRO A 49 25.17 -1.40 38.99
CA PRO A 49 26.44 -1.22 39.74
C PRO A 49 26.28 -1.01 41.25
N LYS A 50 25.06 -1.14 41.81
CA LYS A 50 24.78 -1.00 43.21
C LYS A 50 24.92 -2.33 43.93
N GLU A 51 25.26 -2.29 45.24
CA GLU A 51 25.46 -3.46 46.13
C GLU A 51 24.17 -4.22 46.50
N VAL A 52 23.31 -4.46 45.50
CA VAL A 52 22.09 -5.29 45.69
C VAL A 52 22.33 -6.62 44.97
N THR A 53 22.13 -7.72 45.68
CA THR A 53 22.41 -9.07 45.18
C THR A 53 21.19 -9.71 44.49
N GLU A 54 19.98 -9.24 44.80
CA GLU A 54 18.72 -9.77 44.26
C GLU A 54 17.67 -8.69 44.14
N LEU A 55 16.90 -8.71 43.02
CA LEU A 55 15.76 -7.84 42.80
C LEU A 55 14.57 -8.67 42.23
N HIS A 56 13.40 -8.61 42.89
CA HIS A 56 12.21 -9.40 42.56
C HIS A 56 12.42 -10.91 42.40
N GLY A 57 13.47 -11.48 43.01
CA GLY A 57 13.83 -12.90 42.91
C GLY A 57 14.79 -13.23 41.79
N TYR A 58 15.36 -12.22 41.12
CA TYR A 58 16.39 -12.39 40.08
C TYR A 58 17.74 -11.90 40.58
N GLN A 59 18.80 -12.59 40.18
CA GLN A 59 20.16 -12.28 40.54
C GLN A 59 20.66 -10.97 39.88
N VAL A 60 21.33 -10.13 40.67
CA VAL A 60 21.93 -8.86 40.22
C VAL A 60 23.45 -9.04 40.11
N PHE A 61 24.01 -8.50 39.07
CA PHE A 61 25.44 -8.46 38.77
C PHE A 61 25.90 -6.99 38.64
N SER A 62 27.12 -6.71 39.00
CA SER A 62 27.69 -5.36 38.95
C SER A 62 28.29 -5.03 37.58
N GLU A 63 28.86 -6.03 36.93
CA GLU A 63 29.55 -5.87 35.64
C GLU A 63 29.06 -6.90 34.61
N LEU A 64 29.17 -6.53 33.34
CA LEU A 64 28.71 -7.38 32.22
C LEU A 64 29.46 -8.71 32.14
N GLN A 65 30.73 -8.69 32.50
CA GLN A 65 31.63 -9.86 32.45
C GLN A 65 31.28 -10.91 33.52
N GLU A 66 30.54 -10.54 34.56
CA GLU A 66 30.10 -11.45 35.62
C GLU A 66 28.90 -12.30 35.21
N LEU A 67 28.24 -11.97 34.10
CA LEU A 67 27.09 -12.74 33.61
C LEU A 67 27.50 -14.18 33.26
N PRO A 68 26.69 -15.19 33.66
CA PRO A 68 27.03 -16.61 33.43
C PRO A 68 27.15 -17.02 31.95
N GLU A 69 26.42 -16.33 31.08
CA GLU A 69 26.43 -16.51 29.63
C GLU A 69 25.98 -15.22 28.91
N VAL A 70 26.24 -15.12 27.61
CA VAL A 70 25.81 -13.99 26.80
C VAL A 70 24.27 -13.98 26.67
N PRO A 71 23.58 -12.90 27.10
CA PRO A 71 22.12 -12.82 26.94
C PRO A 71 21.70 -12.69 25.49
N ASP A 72 20.58 -13.35 25.13
CA ASP A 72 19.94 -13.20 23.83
C ASP A 72 19.41 -11.79 23.61
N LEU A 73 18.78 -11.22 24.66
CA LEU A 73 18.17 -9.90 24.66
C LEU A 73 18.64 -9.07 25.86
N ALA A 74 19.06 -7.84 25.60
CA ALA A 74 19.31 -6.85 26.64
C ALA A 74 18.18 -5.78 26.62
N VAL A 75 17.60 -5.48 27.80
CA VAL A 75 16.62 -4.38 27.99
C VAL A 75 17.32 -3.23 28.70
N ILE A 76 17.49 -2.12 28.01
CA ILE A 76 18.24 -0.95 28.47
C ILE A 76 17.29 0.09 29.04
N CYS A 77 17.42 0.33 30.35
CA CYS A 77 16.66 1.30 31.13
C CYS A 77 17.55 2.40 31.74
N THR A 78 18.82 2.49 31.29
CA THR A 78 19.78 3.48 31.73
C THR A 78 19.46 4.88 31.15
N PRO A 79 19.96 5.98 31.77
CA PRO A 79 19.81 7.32 31.20
C PRO A 79 20.32 7.43 29.74
N ALA A 80 19.77 8.38 28.98
CA ALA A 80 20.06 8.56 27.55
C ALA A 80 21.53 8.87 27.21
N ASP A 81 22.28 9.44 28.15
CA ASP A 81 23.72 9.71 27.99
C ASP A 81 24.59 8.46 28.04
N VAL A 82 24.15 7.44 28.76
CA VAL A 82 24.85 6.15 28.93
C VAL A 82 24.43 5.10 27.90
N ALA A 83 23.18 5.12 27.46
CA ALA A 83 22.61 4.09 26.61
C ALA A 83 23.41 3.77 25.34
N PRO A 84 23.99 4.73 24.55
CA PRO A 84 24.79 4.40 23.38
C PRO A 84 26.07 3.60 23.71
N GLN A 85 26.77 3.98 24.78
CA GLN A 85 27.95 3.25 25.24
C GLN A 85 27.57 1.83 25.67
N MET A 86 26.48 1.67 26.42
CA MET A 86 26.00 0.36 26.84
C MET A 86 25.62 -0.53 25.65
N VAL A 87 25.03 0.01 24.59
CA VAL A 87 24.76 -0.74 23.36
C VAL A 87 26.05 -1.24 22.71
N GLU A 88 27.09 -0.43 22.67
CA GLU A 88 28.40 -0.81 22.12
C GLU A 88 29.07 -1.91 22.96
N GLU A 89 29.11 -1.77 24.30
CA GLU A 89 29.64 -2.77 25.22
C GLU A 89 28.90 -4.10 25.11
N LEU A 90 27.56 -4.09 25.07
CA LEU A 90 26.75 -5.29 24.90
C LEU A 90 27.04 -6.00 23.59
N GLY A 91 27.16 -5.27 22.48
CA GLY A 91 27.47 -5.84 21.20
C GLY A 91 28.89 -6.46 21.15
N GLN A 92 29.89 -5.80 21.77
CA GLN A 92 31.24 -6.34 21.93
C GLN A 92 31.24 -7.60 22.81
N PHE A 93 30.38 -7.66 23.83
CA PHE A 93 30.19 -8.86 24.65
C PHE A 93 29.53 -10.01 23.91
N GLY A 94 28.86 -9.73 22.78
CA GLY A 94 28.25 -10.73 21.89
C GLY A 94 26.72 -10.76 21.87
N VAL A 95 26.06 -9.85 22.60
CA VAL A 95 24.59 -9.71 22.60
C VAL A 95 24.09 -9.36 21.19
N LYS A 96 22.99 -9.98 20.76
CA LYS A 96 22.47 -9.82 19.40
C LYS A 96 21.33 -8.80 19.29
N ALA A 97 20.56 -8.58 20.39
CA ALA A 97 19.40 -7.72 20.43
C ALA A 97 19.40 -6.83 21.66
N ALA A 98 19.14 -5.53 21.50
CA ALA A 98 18.96 -4.56 22.57
C ALA A 98 17.65 -3.78 22.41
N LEU A 99 16.83 -3.79 23.45
CA LEU A 99 15.59 -3.04 23.55
C LEU A 99 15.83 -1.80 24.41
N VAL A 100 15.82 -0.61 23.80
CA VAL A 100 16.10 0.66 24.47
C VAL A 100 14.79 1.36 24.82
N LEU A 101 14.41 1.35 26.11
CA LEU A 101 13.17 1.95 26.59
C LEU A 101 13.31 3.44 26.93
N THR A 102 14.54 3.89 27.14
CA THR A 102 14.88 5.21 27.63
C THR A 102 14.49 6.32 26.67
N SER A 103 13.88 7.39 27.21
CA SER A 103 13.57 8.62 26.47
C SER A 103 14.71 9.65 26.62
N ASN A 104 14.92 10.44 25.59
CA ASN A 104 15.79 11.62 25.60
C ASN A 104 15.09 12.88 26.14
N GLN A 105 13.82 12.78 26.54
CA GLN A 105 13.07 13.92 27.09
C GLN A 105 13.69 14.39 28.40
N GLY A 106 14.02 15.70 28.45
CA GLY A 106 14.67 16.31 29.61
C GLY A 106 16.20 16.33 29.60
N HIS A 107 16.84 15.50 28.80
CA HIS A 107 18.31 15.45 28.70
C HIS A 107 18.91 16.24 27.54
N ARG A 108 18.10 16.73 26.58
CA ARG A 108 18.47 17.55 25.40
C ARG A 108 19.80 17.18 24.74
N GLN A 109 20.14 15.89 24.71
CA GLN A 109 21.34 15.45 24.01
C GLN A 109 21.13 15.59 22.49
N THR A 110 21.88 16.47 21.91
CA THR A 110 22.01 16.57 20.46
C THR A 110 22.60 15.25 19.93
N ASN A 111 22.02 14.69 18.86
CA ASN A 111 22.48 13.49 18.15
C ASN A 111 22.33 12.13 18.91
N TYR A 112 21.46 12.03 19.92
CA TYR A 112 21.23 10.79 20.64
C TYR A 112 20.88 9.59 19.72
N LYS A 113 19.94 9.80 18.80
CA LYS A 113 19.51 8.76 17.83
C LYS A 113 20.66 8.32 16.93
N GLN A 114 21.47 9.27 16.45
CA GLN A 114 22.62 9.00 15.61
C GLN A 114 23.69 8.19 16.36
N ARG A 115 23.99 8.56 17.60
CA ARG A 115 24.94 7.82 18.43
C ARG A 115 24.49 6.39 18.74
N LEU A 116 23.17 6.17 18.98
CA LEU A 116 22.63 4.82 19.15
C LEU A 116 22.76 3.98 17.88
N LEU A 117 22.49 4.58 16.71
CA LEU A 117 22.63 3.90 15.42
C LEU A 117 24.09 3.53 15.14
N GLU A 118 25.02 4.44 15.38
CA GLU A 118 26.46 4.21 15.23
C GLU A 118 26.95 3.09 16.16
N ALA A 119 26.54 3.11 17.44
CA ALA A 119 26.87 2.05 18.39
C ALA A 119 26.33 0.68 17.94
N ALA A 120 25.09 0.62 17.44
CA ALA A 120 24.49 -0.60 16.91
C ALA A 120 25.24 -1.15 15.70
N GLN A 121 25.63 -0.27 14.77
CA GLN A 121 26.37 -0.66 13.57
C GLN A 121 27.80 -1.13 13.87
N ASN A 122 28.54 -0.43 14.73
CA ASN A 122 29.93 -0.73 15.09
C ASN A 122 30.08 -2.07 15.82
N SER A 123 29.07 -2.46 16.62
CA SER A 123 29.10 -3.67 17.43
C SER A 123 28.18 -4.79 16.92
N SER A 124 27.60 -4.64 15.73
CA SER A 124 26.76 -5.65 15.07
C SER A 124 25.58 -6.15 15.89
N ILE A 125 25.06 -5.36 16.82
CA ILE A 125 23.84 -5.60 17.61
C ILE A 125 22.63 -4.95 16.90
N ARG A 126 21.42 -5.51 17.06
CA ARG A 126 20.18 -4.85 16.62
C ARG A 126 19.56 -4.08 17.75
N VAL A 127 19.07 -2.89 17.45
CA VAL A 127 18.48 -1.98 18.45
C VAL A 127 17.03 -1.65 18.09
N MET A 128 16.10 -1.93 19.03
CA MET A 128 14.70 -1.51 18.96
C MET A 128 14.47 -0.37 19.94
N GLY A 129 13.78 0.69 19.51
CA GLY A 129 13.62 1.93 20.26
C GLY A 129 14.51 3.05 19.68
N PRO A 130 14.90 4.08 20.44
CA PRO A 130 14.48 4.40 21.82
C PRO A 130 13.03 4.90 21.92
N GLU A 131 12.60 5.32 23.12
CA GLU A 131 11.27 5.88 23.39
C GLU A 131 10.10 4.89 23.13
N CYS A 132 10.36 3.60 23.19
CA CYS A 132 9.35 2.57 23.07
C CYS A 132 8.84 2.13 24.47
N MET A 133 7.63 1.60 24.54
CA MET A 133 7.09 0.96 25.75
C MET A 133 7.77 -0.40 26.01
N GLY A 134 8.17 -1.09 24.96
CA GLY A 134 8.72 -2.42 24.99
C GLY A 134 7.95 -3.42 24.13
N ILE A 135 8.11 -4.70 24.46
CA ILE A 135 7.54 -5.82 23.72
C ILE A 135 6.84 -6.81 24.67
N LEU A 136 5.68 -7.34 24.20
CA LEU A 136 4.96 -8.43 24.85
C LEU A 136 4.74 -9.56 23.85
N VAL A 137 5.12 -10.80 24.23
CA VAL A 137 4.85 -12.02 23.47
C VAL A 137 4.16 -13.03 24.39
N PRO A 138 2.83 -12.94 24.53
CA PRO A 138 2.08 -13.70 25.55
C PRO A 138 2.22 -15.22 25.41
N GLY A 139 2.36 -15.73 24.17
CA GLY A 139 2.61 -17.15 23.91
C GLY A 139 3.93 -17.66 24.50
N ARG A 140 4.92 -16.78 24.71
CA ARG A 140 6.19 -17.05 25.36
C ARG A 140 6.23 -16.59 26.82
N LYS A 141 5.12 -16.02 27.31
CA LYS A 141 5.05 -15.36 28.63
C LYS A 141 6.08 -14.24 28.82
N LEU A 142 6.49 -13.63 27.72
CA LEU A 142 7.43 -12.52 27.70
C LEU A 142 6.68 -11.19 27.83
N ASN A 143 7.03 -10.41 28.84
CA ASN A 143 6.62 -9.01 28.99
C ASN A 143 7.85 -8.17 29.34
N ALA A 144 8.65 -7.84 28.32
CA ALA A 144 9.80 -6.96 28.43
C ALA A 144 9.38 -5.50 28.14
N SER A 145 8.53 -4.95 29.03
CA SER A 145 7.96 -3.61 28.88
C SER A 145 7.61 -2.99 30.24
N TYR A 146 7.25 -1.72 30.23
CA TYR A 146 6.63 -1.04 31.36
C TYR A 146 5.09 -0.93 31.21
N ALA A 147 4.47 -1.86 30.52
CA ALA A 147 3.02 -1.92 30.37
C ALA A 147 2.31 -2.05 31.73
N PRO A 148 1.10 -1.46 31.90
CA PRO A 148 0.38 -1.49 33.16
C PRO A 148 -0.16 -2.88 33.52
N GLN A 149 -0.29 -3.78 32.54
CA GLN A 149 -0.84 -5.13 32.72
C GLN A 149 -0.43 -6.07 31.59
N ASN A 150 -0.57 -7.37 31.84
CA ASN A 150 -0.36 -8.40 30.81
C ASN A 150 -1.55 -8.48 29.84
N VAL A 151 -1.33 -9.06 28.67
CA VAL A 151 -2.35 -9.32 27.65
C VAL A 151 -2.53 -10.82 27.43
N LYS A 152 -3.73 -11.22 26.99
CA LYS A 152 -4.05 -12.62 26.66
C LYS A 152 -3.30 -13.05 25.38
N ALA A 153 -2.92 -14.33 25.33
CA ALA A 153 -2.41 -14.93 24.10
C ALA A 153 -3.53 -15.02 23.04
N GLY A 154 -3.18 -14.73 21.79
CA GLY A 154 -4.12 -14.72 20.67
C GLY A 154 -3.43 -14.65 19.30
N LYS A 155 -4.16 -14.24 18.28
CA LYS A 155 -3.72 -14.24 16.88
C LYS A 155 -3.65 -12.84 16.24
N VAL A 156 -3.57 -11.80 17.06
CA VAL A 156 -3.44 -10.43 16.62
C VAL A 156 -2.02 -9.95 16.92
N ALA A 157 -1.34 -9.34 15.97
CA ALA A 157 -0.10 -8.61 16.22
C ALA A 157 -0.41 -7.10 16.24
N TYR A 158 0.05 -6.38 17.26
CA TYR A 158 0.05 -4.92 17.28
C TYR A 158 1.47 -4.41 17.09
N ILE A 159 1.66 -3.45 16.19
CA ILE A 159 2.93 -2.79 15.92
C ILE A 159 2.67 -1.28 15.89
N GLY A 160 3.21 -0.54 16.85
CA GLY A 160 2.99 0.90 16.98
C GLY A 160 4.28 1.69 17.16
N GLN A 161 4.27 2.96 16.76
CA GLN A 161 5.38 3.88 17.01
C GLN A 161 5.22 4.62 18.35
N SER A 162 3.99 4.71 18.89
CA SER A 162 3.71 5.34 20.17
C SER A 162 3.63 4.33 21.32
N GLY A 163 4.49 4.48 22.33
CA GLY A 163 4.44 3.67 23.53
C GLY A 163 3.18 3.93 24.37
N MET A 164 2.78 5.21 24.51
CA MET A 164 1.59 5.58 25.30
C MET A 164 0.30 5.04 24.69
N LEU A 165 0.17 5.10 23.35
CA LEU A 165 -0.98 4.49 22.70
C LEU A 165 -0.97 2.96 22.83
N GLY A 166 0.20 2.32 22.82
CA GLY A 166 0.35 0.90 23.10
C GLY A 166 -0.24 0.50 24.47
N ASN A 167 0.00 1.29 25.51
CA ASN A 167 -0.60 1.07 26.83
C ASN A 167 -2.13 1.15 26.81
N ALA A 168 -2.70 2.14 26.11
CA ALA A 168 -4.15 2.27 25.98
C ALA A 168 -4.76 1.09 25.18
N ILE A 169 -4.07 0.62 24.14
CA ILE A 169 -4.47 -0.55 23.34
C ILE A 169 -4.57 -1.81 24.22
N ILE A 170 -3.64 -1.99 25.16
CA ILE A 170 -3.66 -3.12 26.10
C ILE A 170 -4.95 -3.11 26.94
N ASP A 171 -5.29 -1.97 27.49
CA ASP A 171 -6.47 -1.84 28.37
C ASP A 171 -7.77 -2.09 27.58
N TRP A 172 -7.93 -1.45 26.40
CA TRP A 172 -9.09 -1.67 25.55
C TRP A 172 -9.23 -3.11 25.05
N ALA A 173 -8.13 -3.76 24.68
CA ALA A 173 -8.14 -5.13 24.19
C ALA A 173 -8.50 -6.12 25.30
N ASN A 174 -7.97 -5.93 26.52
CA ASN A 174 -8.32 -6.75 27.68
C ASN A 174 -9.81 -6.63 28.03
N GLY A 175 -10.38 -5.41 27.98
CA GLY A 175 -11.82 -5.16 28.17
C GLY A 175 -12.71 -5.86 27.15
N ARG A 176 -12.21 -6.06 25.92
CA ARG A 176 -12.91 -6.76 24.82
C ARG A 176 -12.55 -8.24 24.69
N GLY A 177 -11.64 -8.77 25.53
CA GLY A 177 -11.18 -10.15 25.47
C GLY A 177 -10.32 -10.50 24.26
N ILE A 178 -9.73 -9.51 23.58
CA ILE A 178 -8.87 -9.67 22.43
C ILE A 178 -7.47 -10.06 22.87
N GLY A 179 -6.95 -11.18 22.33
CA GLY A 179 -5.61 -11.68 22.62
C GLY A 179 -4.59 -11.37 21.53
N PHE A 180 -3.32 -11.21 21.93
CA PHE A 180 -2.21 -10.90 21.02
C PHE A 180 -1.25 -12.08 20.84
N SER A 181 -0.70 -12.20 19.62
CA SER A 181 0.51 -12.99 19.39
C SER A 181 1.75 -12.18 19.79
N HIS A 182 1.78 -10.91 19.39
CA HIS A 182 2.84 -9.94 19.64
C HIS A 182 2.22 -8.57 19.86
N LEU A 183 2.76 -7.83 20.82
CA LEU A 183 2.49 -6.40 20.98
C LEU A 183 3.84 -5.70 21.07
N ILE A 184 4.11 -4.85 20.08
CA ILE A 184 5.44 -4.28 19.81
C ILE A 184 5.29 -2.77 19.67
N THR A 185 6.10 -2.02 20.41
CA THR A 185 6.23 -0.59 20.18
C THR A 185 7.66 -0.26 19.78
N LEU A 186 7.80 0.53 18.72
CA LEU A 186 9.09 0.80 18.10
C LEU A 186 9.73 2.13 18.53
N GLY A 187 8.91 3.05 19.07
CA GLY A 187 9.39 4.39 19.39
C GLY A 187 9.99 5.08 18.14
N ASP A 188 11.17 5.63 18.29
CA ASP A 188 11.90 6.35 17.24
C ASP A 188 12.45 5.47 16.10
N SER A 189 12.48 4.15 16.27
CA SER A 189 12.87 3.16 15.24
C SER A 189 14.24 3.46 14.60
N VAL A 190 15.28 3.66 15.40
CA VAL A 190 16.61 4.09 14.89
C VAL A 190 17.28 3.02 14.03
N ASP A 191 17.16 1.72 14.37
CA ASP A 191 17.73 0.60 13.62
C ASP A 191 16.64 -0.38 13.19
N VAL A 192 15.94 -1.05 14.13
CA VAL A 192 14.81 -1.94 13.80
C VAL A 192 13.63 -1.08 13.35
N ARG A 193 13.24 -1.24 12.09
CA ARG A 193 12.18 -0.46 11.44
C ARG A 193 10.87 -1.24 11.36
N LEU A 194 9.81 -0.52 11.12
CA LEU A 194 8.46 -1.07 10.97
C LEU A 194 8.40 -2.20 9.92
N ALA A 195 9.05 -2.02 8.77
CA ALA A 195 9.09 -3.02 7.69
C ALA A 195 9.74 -4.33 8.15
N ASP A 196 10.82 -4.26 8.92
CA ASP A 196 11.52 -5.43 9.44
C ASP A 196 10.61 -6.27 10.35
N VAL A 197 9.86 -5.61 11.24
CA VAL A 197 8.94 -6.26 12.16
C VAL A 197 7.73 -6.84 11.43
N ILE A 198 7.17 -6.13 10.43
CA ILE A 198 6.07 -6.65 9.59
C ILE A 198 6.53 -7.91 8.86
N ASP A 199 7.73 -7.93 8.29
CA ASP A 199 8.30 -9.09 7.61
C ASP A 199 8.46 -10.29 8.56
N TYR A 200 8.98 -10.04 9.78
CA TYR A 200 9.10 -11.07 10.79
C TYR A 200 7.72 -11.66 11.17
N ILE A 201 6.76 -10.80 11.48
CA ILE A 201 5.40 -11.23 11.85
C ILE A 201 4.70 -11.96 10.70
N ASN A 202 4.93 -11.53 9.46
CA ASN A 202 4.34 -12.20 8.30
C ASN A 202 4.86 -13.63 8.13
N ARG A 203 6.14 -13.88 8.37
CA ARG A 203 6.80 -15.16 8.11
C ARG A 203 6.82 -16.11 9.30
N PHE A 204 7.11 -15.60 10.50
CA PHE A 204 7.43 -16.42 11.67
C PHE A 204 6.36 -16.41 12.75
N SER A 205 5.29 -15.62 12.60
CA SER A 205 4.20 -15.55 13.56
C SER A 205 2.92 -16.21 13.07
N ASN A 206 2.16 -16.78 14.00
CA ASN A 206 0.81 -17.31 13.75
C ASN A 206 -0.28 -16.23 13.73
N ALA A 207 0.09 -14.95 13.73
CA ALA A 207 -0.84 -13.84 13.64
C ALA A 207 -1.73 -13.94 12.39
N GLN A 208 -3.02 -13.70 12.55
CA GLN A 208 -4.00 -13.63 11.45
C GLN A 208 -4.31 -12.18 11.07
N ALA A 209 -4.12 -11.25 12.01
CA ALA A 209 -4.29 -9.82 11.80
C ALA A 209 -3.09 -9.04 12.34
N ILE A 210 -2.75 -7.93 11.66
CA ILE A 210 -1.75 -6.96 12.07
C ILE A 210 -2.46 -5.61 12.25
N LEU A 211 -2.34 -5.03 13.44
CA LEU A 211 -2.81 -3.69 13.76
C LEU A 211 -1.62 -2.73 13.77
N LEU A 212 -1.64 -1.73 12.91
CA LEU A 212 -0.56 -0.75 12.77
C LEU A 212 -0.98 0.61 13.32
N HIS A 213 -0.13 1.23 14.11
CA HIS A 213 -0.19 2.66 14.43
C HIS A 213 1.04 3.37 13.91
N LEU A 214 0.83 4.33 12.99
CA LEU A 214 1.88 5.03 12.26
C LEU A 214 1.89 6.52 12.58
N GLU A 215 3.07 7.05 12.86
CA GLU A 215 3.37 8.48 12.94
C GLU A 215 4.13 8.95 11.71
N HIS A 216 5.14 8.20 11.29
CA HIS A 216 5.94 8.46 10.09
C HIS A 216 6.44 7.18 9.43
N ILE A 217 6.79 7.27 8.15
CA ILE A 217 7.35 6.17 7.36
C ILE A 217 8.68 6.66 6.79
N PRO A 218 9.82 6.25 7.36
CA PRO A 218 11.14 6.74 6.92
C PRO A 218 11.58 6.12 5.59
N ASP A 219 11.12 4.90 5.28
CA ASP A 219 11.47 4.15 4.08
C ASP A 219 10.20 3.54 3.47
N SER A 220 9.63 4.26 2.52
CA SER A 220 8.36 3.89 1.91
C SER A 220 8.44 2.64 1.03
N ARG A 221 9.56 2.38 0.33
CA ARG A 221 9.71 1.20 -0.53
C ARG A 221 9.69 -0.08 0.30
N HIS A 222 10.49 -0.11 1.34
CA HIS A 222 10.55 -1.26 2.23
C HIS A 222 9.23 -1.48 2.96
N PHE A 223 8.61 -0.39 3.42
CA PHE A 223 7.29 -0.45 4.04
C PHE A 223 6.24 -1.01 3.07
N MET A 224 6.14 -0.46 1.85
CA MET A 224 5.18 -0.93 0.85
C MET A 224 5.43 -2.38 0.44
N THR A 225 6.69 -2.79 0.34
CA THR A 225 7.09 -4.17 0.05
C THR A 225 6.61 -5.12 1.13
N ALA A 226 6.94 -4.85 2.41
CA ALA A 226 6.58 -5.70 3.55
C ALA A 226 5.07 -5.77 3.75
N VAL A 227 4.38 -4.63 3.71
CA VAL A 227 2.93 -4.58 3.94
C VAL A 227 2.14 -5.24 2.80
N ARG A 228 2.52 -5.04 1.53
CA ARG A 228 1.85 -5.70 0.40
C ARG A 228 1.98 -7.22 0.48
N GLU A 229 3.12 -7.74 0.90
CA GLU A 229 3.32 -9.17 1.13
C GLU A 229 2.46 -9.66 2.32
N ALA A 230 2.47 -8.93 3.43
CA ALA A 230 1.65 -9.27 4.61
C ALA A 230 0.14 -9.22 4.30
N SER A 231 -0.34 -8.20 3.59
CA SER A 231 -1.76 -8.02 3.26
C SER A 231 -2.34 -9.09 2.34
N ARG A 232 -1.50 -9.85 1.61
CA ARG A 232 -1.95 -10.99 0.81
C ARG A 232 -2.36 -12.21 1.67
N ASN A 233 -1.82 -12.28 2.90
CA ASN A 233 -1.98 -13.44 3.78
C ASN A 233 -2.67 -13.13 5.09
N LYS A 234 -2.64 -11.86 5.52
CA LYS A 234 -3.14 -11.39 6.81
C LYS A 234 -4.01 -10.16 6.65
N LEU A 235 -4.96 -9.97 7.55
CA LEU A 235 -5.68 -8.70 7.67
C LEU A 235 -4.74 -7.63 8.22
N VAL A 236 -4.60 -6.49 7.55
CA VAL A 236 -3.79 -5.37 8.02
C VAL A 236 -4.67 -4.13 8.20
N LEU A 237 -4.82 -3.69 9.44
CA LEU A 237 -5.52 -2.46 9.81
C LEU A 237 -4.50 -1.37 10.17
N VAL A 238 -4.76 -0.13 9.79
CA VAL A 238 -3.82 0.97 10.03
C VAL A 238 -4.49 2.24 10.52
N ILE A 239 -3.94 2.82 11.59
CA ILE A 239 -4.20 4.19 12.05
C ILE A 239 -3.00 5.05 11.68
N LYS A 240 -3.22 6.23 11.11
CA LYS A 240 -2.19 7.25 10.85
C LYS A 240 -2.46 8.48 11.71
N SER A 241 -1.55 8.78 12.63
CA SER A 241 -1.55 10.04 13.39
C SER A 241 -0.79 11.14 12.64
N GLY A 242 -0.98 12.41 13.05
CA GLY A 242 -0.38 13.55 12.36
C GLY A 242 -0.89 13.68 10.92
N ARG A 243 -2.22 13.76 10.75
CA ARG A 243 -2.88 13.84 9.44
C ARG A 243 -2.89 15.24 8.85
N THR A 244 -2.94 16.24 9.72
CA THR A 244 -3.00 17.65 9.30
C THR A 244 -1.62 18.30 9.40
N PRO A 245 -1.32 19.34 8.59
CA PRO A 245 -0.07 20.06 8.68
C PRO A 245 0.20 20.63 10.10
N GLN A 246 -0.86 21.05 10.79
CA GLN A 246 -0.76 21.56 12.16
C GLN A 246 -0.32 20.47 13.14
N ALA A 247 -0.83 19.24 12.97
CA ALA A 247 -0.46 18.10 13.82
C ALA A 247 0.96 17.59 13.53
N GLN A 248 1.50 17.88 12.36
CA GLN A 248 2.87 17.52 11.99
C GLN A 248 3.92 18.54 12.47
N GLY A 249 3.49 19.70 12.97
CA GLY A 249 4.40 20.80 13.36
C GLY A 249 5.18 21.39 12.19
N GLU A 250 4.84 21.01 10.97
CA GLU A 250 5.49 21.53 9.76
C GLU A 250 4.86 22.88 9.41
N PRO A 251 5.66 23.91 9.06
CA PRO A 251 5.12 25.04 8.34
C PRO A 251 4.43 24.49 7.10
N LEU A 252 3.34 25.15 6.66
CA LEU A 252 2.61 24.83 5.43
C LEU A 252 3.58 24.85 4.23
N LEU A 253 4.40 23.80 4.10
CA LEU A 253 5.24 23.57 2.94
C LEU A 253 4.32 23.14 1.82
N PHE A 254 3.93 24.09 1.00
CA PHE A 254 3.18 23.85 -0.21
C PHE A 254 4.03 23.02 -1.17
N THR A 255 3.82 21.71 -1.18
CA THR A 255 4.15 20.91 -2.36
C THR A 255 3.19 21.34 -3.45
N PRO A 256 3.64 21.83 -4.61
CA PRO A 256 2.74 22.17 -5.71
C PRO A 256 1.78 21.01 -5.99
N GLY A 257 0.47 21.28 -5.97
CA GLY A 257 -0.54 20.27 -6.21
C GLY A 257 -1.03 19.46 -4.99
N LEU A 258 -0.33 19.46 -3.83
CA LEU A 258 -0.71 18.70 -2.62
C LEU A 258 -0.75 19.61 -1.38
N PRO A 259 -1.88 20.27 -1.11
CA PRO A 259 -2.03 21.10 0.09
C PRO A 259 -2.10 20.29 1.40
N ASN A 260 -2.40 19.00 1.29
CA ASN A 260 -2.42 18.05 2.39
C ASN A 260 -1.88 16.71 1.89
N ARG A 261 -0.95 16.10 2.64
CA ARG A 261 -0.31 14.82 2.30
C ARG A 261 -1.13 13.59 2.75
N ASP A 262 -2.14 13.76 3.59
CA ASP A 262 -2.93 12.65 4.12
C ASP A 262 -3.62 11.79 3.03
N PRO A 263 -4.14 12.35 1.92
CA PRO A 263 -4.66 11.55 0.81
C PRO A 263 -3.62 10.64 0.14
N VAL A 264 -2.32 11.03 0.13
CA VAL A 264 -1.25 10.17 -0.39
C VAL A 264 -1.08 8.93 0.47
N TYR A 265 -1.13 9.06 1.80
CA TYR A 265 -1.13 7.93 2.72
C TYR A 265 -2.34 7.02 2.48
N SER A 266 -3.54 7.58 2.26
CA SER A 266 -4.73 6.78 1.94
C SER A 266 -4.55 5.98 0.66
N ALA A 267 -4.02 6.60 -0.40
CA ALA A 267 -3.73 5.94 -1.67
C ALA A 267 -2.68 4.82 -1.49
N ALA A 268 -1.61 5.07 -0.70
CA ALA A 268 -0.59 4.08 -0.41
C ALA A 268 -1.15 2.89 0.38
N PHE A 269 -1.97 3.13 1.41
CA PHE A 269 -2.56 2.07 2.22
C PHE A 269 -3.54 1.21 1.42
N SER A 270 -4.39 1.82 0.60
CA SER A 270 -5.29 1.09 -0.31
C SER A 270 -4.49 0.26 -1.33
N ARG A 271 -3.45 0.85 -1.93
CA ARG A 271 -2.55 0.18 -2.88
C ARG A 271 -1.81 -1.01 -2.28
N ALA A 272 -1.56 -0.96 -0.95
CA ALA A 272 -0.93 -2.04 -0.19
C ALA A 272 -1.92 -3.09 0.34
N GLY A 273 -3.22 -2.96 0.09
CA GLY A 273 -4.24 -3.92 0.55
C GLY A 273 -4.65 -3.75 2.02
N MET A 274 -4.26 -2.64 2.67
CA MET A 274 -4.64 -2.33 4.05
C MET A 274 -6.03 -1.71 4.15
N VAL A 275 -6.62 -1.80 5.34
CA VAL A 275 -7.82 -1.05 5.72
C VAL A 275 -7.42 0.07 6.68
N ARG A 276 -7.66 1.30 6.27
CA ARG A 276 -7.44 2.48 7.08
C ARG A 276 -8.62 2.72 8.01
N VAL A 277 -8.33 3.03 9.27
CA VAL A 277 -9.29 3.41 10.30
C VAL A 277 -8.86 4.72 10.97
N ASP A 278 -9.82 5.48 11.52
CA ASP A 278 -9.58 6.83 12.01
C ASP A 278 -9.15 6.89 13.48
N ASN A 279 -9.55 5.90 14.28
CA ASN A 279 -9.29 5.87 15.72
C ASN A 279 -9.22 4.42 16.25
N SER A 280 -8.82 4.27 17.50
CA SER A 280 -8.60 2.97 18.14
C SER A 280 -9.88 2.16 18.34
N GLU A 281 -11.00 2.80 18.65
CA GLU A 281 -12.29 2.13 18.81
C GLU A 281 -12.73 1.51 17.48
N GLU A 282 -12.64 2.28 16.41
CA GLU A 282 -12.91 1.84 15.04
C GLU A 282 -11.97 0.70 14.60
N MET A 283 -10.71 0.73 15.04
CA MET A 283 -9.76 -0.35 14.75
C MET A 283 -10.23 -1.69 15.33
N PHE A 284 -10.73 -1.69 16.56
CA PHE A 284 -11.25 -2.90 17.17
C PHE A 284 -12.58 -3.33 16.57
N ASP A 285 -13.48 -2.40 16.28
CA ASP A 285 -14.74 -2.69 15.61
C ASP A 285 -14.50 -3.30 14.20
N ALA A 286 -13.54 -2.75 13.44
CA ALA A 286 -13.13 -3.28 12.16
C ALA A 286 -12.48 -4.67 12.29
N LEU A 287 -11.60 -4.87 13.28
CA LEU A 287 -10.96 -6.17 13.55
C LEU A 287 -12.02 -7.26 13.80
N GLU A 288 -12.98 -6.99 14.71
CA GLU A 288 -14.04 -7.93 15.03
C GLU A 288 -14.93 -8.23 13.83
N THR A 289 -15.29 -7.20 13.05
CA THR A 289 -16.11 -7.35 11.85
C THR A 289 -15.42 -8.21 10.80
N LEU A 290 -14.18 -7.84 10.43
CA LEU A 290 -13.43 -8.50 9.36
C LEU A 290 -12.99 -9.92 9.70
N THR A 291 -12.88 -10.26 10.99
CA THR A 291 -12.54 -11.62 11.44
C THR A 291 -13.76 -12.53 11.60
N ARG A 292 -14.96 -11.99 11.84
CA ARG A 292 -16.19 -12.75 12.09
C ARG A 292 -17.09 -12.88 10.86
N MET A 293 -17.00 -11.95 9.89
CA MET A 293 -17.88 -11.90 8.73
C MET A 293 -17.28 -12.58 7.50
N ARG A 294 -18.17 -13.10 6.64
CA ARG A 294 -17.80 -13.60 5.32
C ARG A 294 -17.49 -12.44 4.37
N PRO A 295 -16.69 -12.66 3.31
CA PRO A 295 -16.51 -11.69 2.25
C PRO A 295 -17.85 -11.21 1.67
N VAL A 296 -18.01 -9.90 1.46
CA VAL A 296 -19.16 -9.32 0.77
C VAL A 296 -18.93 -9.27 -0.74
N ARG A 297 -20.04 -9.24 -1.53
CA ARG A 297 -19.95 -9.16 -2.99
C ARG A 297 -19.87 -7.73 -3.52
N GLY A 298 -20.48 -6.80 -2.79
CA GLY A 298 -20.58 -5.39 -3.14
C GLY A 298 -20.88 -4.52 -1.91
N ASP A 299 -21.38 -3.33 -2.13
CA ASP A 299 -21.62 -2.29 -1.15
C ASP A 299 -23.12 -1.97 -0.92
N ARG A 300 -24.03 -2.85 -1.39
CA ARG A 300 -25.48 -2.68 -1.30
C ARG A 300 -25.98 -3.20 0.04
N LEU A 301 -26.37 -2.27 0.92
CA LEU A 301 -26.84 -2.55 2.28
C LEU A 301 -28.37 -2.47 2.34
N ALA A 302 -28.99 -3.50 2.92
CA ALA A 302 -30.37 -3.44 3.34
C ALA A 302 -30.44 -3.13 4.84
N ILE A 303 -31.37 -2.26 5.27
CA ILE A 303 -31.53 -1.81 6.64
C ILE A 303 -32.93 -2.18 7.13
N ILE A 304 -33.02 -2.89 8.24
CA ILE A 304 -34.27 -3.26 8.91
C ILE A 304 -34.28 -2.62 10.30
N SER A 305 -35.36 -1.92 10.67
CA SER A 305 -35.44 -1.25 11.95
C SER A 305 -36.87 -1.27 12.52
N ASN A 306 -37.00 -1.19 13.83
CA ASN A 306 -38.30 -0.93 14.48
C ASN A 306 -38.59 0.55 14.68
N GLY A 307 -38.02 1.42 13.82
CA GLY A 307 -38.26 2.86 13.83
C GLY A 307 -37.46 3.57 12.72
N LEU A 308 -38.12 4.52 12.06
CA LEU A 308 -37.53 5.21 10.90
C LEU A 308 -36.34 6.12 11.28
N GLY A 309 -36.40 6.82 12.42
CA GLY A 309 -35.35 7.75 12.84
C GLY A 309 -33.94 7.10 12.92
N PRO A 310 -33.79 5.99 13.65
CA PRO A 310 -32.52 5.26 13.70
C PRO A 310 -32.01 4.79 12.35
N SER A 311 -32.90 4.33 11.46
CA SER A 311 -32.49 3.88 10.13
C SER A 311 -32.02 5.02 9.23
N MET A 312 -32.57 6.23 9.36
CA MET A 312 -32.10 7.40 8.61
C MET A 312 -30.65 7.77 8.97
N LEU A 313 -30.25 7.67 10.24
CA LEU A 313 -28.85 7.88 10.64
C LEU A 313 -27.90 6.87 9.94
N ALA A 314 -28.34 5.63 9.77
CA ALA A 314 -27.59 4.64 9.00
C ALA A 314 -27.51 4.98 7.51
N VAL A 315 -28.63 5.42 6.91
CA VAL A 315 -28.67 5.84 5.49
C VAL A 315 -27.73 7.00 5.24
N ASP A 316 -27.83 8.06 6.04
CA ASP A 316 -26.94 9.23 5.91
C ASP A 316 -25.48 8.85 5.98
N ARG A 317 -25.09 7.99 6.94
CA ARG A 317 -23.73 7.50 7.07
C ARG A 317 -23.28 6.66 5.87
N LEU A 318 -24.18 5.79 5.36
CA LEU A 318 -23.90 4.91 4.21
C LEU A 318 -23.58 5.73 2.96
N ILE A 319 -24.45 6.65 2.62
CA ILE A 319 -24.28 7.52 1.44
C ILE A 319 -23.06 8.42 1.57
N HIS A 320 -22.83 8.99 2.77
CA HIS A 320 -21.65 9.81 3.02
C HIS A 320 -20.33 9.05 2.83
N GLN A 321 -20.31 7.74 3.12
CA GLN A 321 -19.15 6.88 2.91
C GLN A 321 -19.08 6.25 1.51
N GLY A 322 -20.00 6.58 0.62
CA GLY A 322 -20.03 6.10 -0.77
C GLY A 322 -20.59 4.69 -0.94
N GLY A 323 -21.30 4.15 0.07
CA GLY A 323 -22.05 2.91 -0.04
C GLY A 323 -23.43 3.13 -0.67
N GLN A 324 -24.15 2.05 -0.96
CA GLN A 324 -25.44 2.05 -1.64
C GLN A 324 -26.53 1.40 -0.79
N LEU A 325 -27.73 1.97 -0.80
CA LEU A 325 -28.92 1.27 -0.34
C LEU A 325 -29.30 0.19 -1.38
N ALA A 326 -29.55 -1.03 -0.92
CA ALA A 326 -29.99 -2.10 -1.80
C ALA A 326 -31.38 -1.80 -2.38
N GLU A 327 -31.52 -1.85 -3.69
CA GLU A 327 -32.80 -1.88 -4.39
C GLU A 327 -33.32 -3.31 -4.37
N LEU A 328 -34.39 -3.55 -3.58
CA LEU A 328 -34.94 -4.89 -3.43
C LEU A 328 -35.61 -5.35 -4.73
N SER A 329 -35.51 -6.64 -5.02
CA SER A 329 -36.14 -7.24 -6.20
C SER A 329 -37.66 -7.22 -6.10
N ALA A 330 -38.37 -7.24 -7.24
CA ALA A 330 -39.83 -7.25 -7.29
C ALA A 330 -40.44 -8.45 -6.51
N GLU A 331 -39.74 -9.59 -6.47
CA GLU A 331 -40.16 -10.76 -5.71
C GLU A 331 -40.15 -10.50 -4.21
N THR A 332 -39.06 -9.92 -3.69
CA THR A 332 -38.93 -9.56 -2.28
C THR A 332 -39.93 -8.46 -1.90
N LEU A 333 -40.11 -7.46 -2.77
CA LEU A 333 -41.12 -6.41 -2.55
C LEU A 333 -42.53 -6.97 -2.42
N ASN A 334 -42.95 -7.89 -3.29
CA ASN A 334 -44.25 -8.55 -3.22
C ASN A 334 -44.41 -9.40 -1.94
N GLN A 335 -43.34 -10.09 -1.50
CA GLN A 335 -43.37 -10.86 -0.25
C GLN A 335 -43.51 -9.91 0.97
N LEU A 336 -42.78 -8.82 1.03
CA LEU A 336 -42.87 -7.80 2.10
C LEU A 336 -44.25 -7.14 2.13
N GLN A 337 -44.82 -6.80 0.98
CA GLN A 337 -46.14 -6.18 0.89
C GLN A 337 -47.25 -7.16 1.34
N ALA A 338 -47.12 -8.43 1.02
CA ALA A 338 -48.07 -9.46 1.48
C ALA A 338 -47.96 -9.73 3.00
N TRP A 339 -46.70 -9.71 3.52
CA TRP A 339 -46.39 -9.94 4.93
C TRP A 339 -46.79 -8.74 5.83
N MET A 340 -46.54 -7.50 5.39
CA MET A 340 -46.87 -6.28 6.13
C MET A 340 -47.40 -5.25 5.14
N PRO A 341 -48.70 -5.21 4.86
CA PRO A 341 -49.32 -4.22 3.99
C PRO A 341 -49.09 -2.82 4.53
N SER A 342 -48.49 -1.93 3.73
CA SER A 342 -48.15 -0.56 4.05
C SER A 342 -48.38 0.34 2.85
N ASP A 343 -48.85 1.58 3.11
CA ASP A 343 -48.95 2.62 2.09
C ASP A 343 -47.58 3.33 1.88
N ASP A 344 -46.59 3.02 2.71
CA ASP A 344 -45.24 3.58 2.56
C ASP A 344 -44.51 2.89 1.39
N THR A 345 -44.18 3.67 0.38
CA THR A 345 -43.42 3.21 -0.80
C THR A 345 -41.92 2.97 -0.52
N ARG A 346 -41.43 3.38 0.66
CA ARG A 346 -40.03 3.18 1.07
C ARG A 346 -39.84 1.78 1.61
N VAL A 347 -39.14 0.97 0.86
CA VAL A 347 -38.95 -0.45 1.19
C VAL A 347 -37.57 -0.73 1.75
N ASN A 348 -36.62 0.20 1.57
CA ASN A 348 -35.30 0.19 2.19
C ASN A 348 -34.92 1.63 2.53
N PRO A 349 -34.75 1.99 3.81
CA PRO A 349 -34.82 1.13 5.00
C PRO A 349 -36.24 0.61 5.30
N LEU A 350 -36.32 -0.68 5.70
CA LEU A 350 -37.57 -1.30 6.10
C LEU A 350 -37.88 -1.00 7.56
N ASP A 351 -38.94 -0.24 7.84
CA ASP A 351 -39.47 0.00 9.17
C ASP A 351 -40.55 -1.03 9.50
N ILE A 352 -40.28 -1.92 10.45
CA ILE A 352 -41.22 -2.95 10.90
C ILE A 352 -42.07 -2.52 12.11
N GLY A 353 -41.94 -1.24 12.54
CA GLY A 353 -42.72 -0.63 13.59
C GLY A 353 -42.23 -0.84 15.01
N GLY A 354 -42.48 0.12 15.89
CA GLY A 354 -42.00 0.16 17.29
C GLY A 354 -42.51 -0.96 18.21
N GLY A 355 -43.54 -1.69 17.78
CA GLY A 355 -44.08 -2.87 18.48
C GLY A 355 -43.73 -4.23 17.83
N ALA A 356 -42.79 -4.24 16.93
CA ALA A 356 -42.39 -5.47 16.21
C ALA A 356 -41.98 -6.58 17.16
N THR A 357 -42.57 -7.76 16.98
CA THR A 357 -42.26 -8.95 17.77
C THR A 357 -40.91 -9.55 17.38
N PRO A 358 -40.26 -10.35 18.25
CA PRO A 358 -39.04 -11.06 17.92
C PRO A 358 -39.16 -11.91 16.63
N GLN A 359 -40.34 -12.53 16.40
CA GLN A 359 -40.58 -13.33 15.21
C GLN A 359 -40.64 -12.49 13.93
N GLN A 360 -41.23 -11.30 13.99
CA GLN A 360 -41.28 -10.37 12.85
C GLN A 360 -39.88 -9.90 12.43
N PHE A 361 -38.95 -9.66 13.38
CA PHE A 361 -37.54 -9.41 13.04
C PHE A 361 -36.92 -10.58 12.28
N VAL A 362 -37.13 -11.82 12.75
CA VAL A 362 -36.60 -13.02 12.09
C VAL A 362 -37.12 -13.15 10.66
N GLU A 363 -38.44 -13.00 10.45
CA GLU A 363 -39.09 -13.13 9.14
C GLU A 363 -38.60 -12.04 8.17
N ALA A 364 -38.52 -10.79 8.61
CA ALA A 364 -37.98 -9.69 7.81
C ALA A 364 -36.52 -9.94 7.39
N ILE A 365 -35.67 -10.38 8.33
CA ILE A 365 -34.27 -10.73 8.01
C ILE A 365 -34.20 -11.89 7.00
N GLN A 366 -35.01 -12.90 7.15
CA GLN A 366 -35.06 -14.05 6.21
C GLN A 366 -35.40 -13.59 4.80
N MET A 367 -36.49 -12.84 4.62
CA MET A 367 -36.93 -12.33 3.32
C MET A 367 -35.86 -11.43 2.68
N VAL A 368 -35.39 -10.41 3.39
CA VAL A 368 -34.44 -9.41 2.87
C VAL A 368 -33.06 -10.02 2.62
N SER A 369 -32.58 -10.93 3.49
CA SER A 369 -31.28 -11.58 3.28
C SER A 369 -31.25 -12.58 2.12
N ALA A 370 -32.41 -13.02 1.64
CA ALA A 370 -32.51 -13.91 0.49
C ALA A 370 -32.45 -13.15 -0.85
N ASP A 371 -32.68 -11.84 -0.85
CA ASP A 371 -32.69 -11.00 -2.05
C ASP A 371 -31.32 -11.02 -2.76
N PRO A 372 -31.28 -11.25 -4.10
CA PRO A 372 -30.05 -11.25 -4.87
C PRO A 372 -29.34 -9.88 -4.92
N ASN A 373 -30.08 -8.78 -4.77
CA ASN A 373 -29.55 -7.42 -4.83
C ASN A 373 -28.97 -6.95 -3.48
N VAL A 374 -29.08 -7.73 -2.42
CA VAL A 374 -28.57 -7.40 -1.08
C VAL A 374 -27.21 -8.05 -0.86
N ASP A 375 -26.21 -7.27 -0.43
CA ASP A 375 -24.88 -7.76 -0.10
C ASP A 375 -24.68 -7.99 1.41
N ALA A 376 -25.35 -7.17 2.25
CA ALA A 376 -25.44 -7.37 3.70
C ALA A 376 -26.73 -6.78 4.27
N VAL A 377 -27.12 -7.22 5.46
CA VAL A 377 -28.29 -6.70 6.20
C VAL A 377 -27.83 -6.07 7.51
N LEU A 378 -28.25 -4.84 7.76
CA LEU A 378 -28.13 -4.17 9.05
C LEU A 378 -29.48 -4.20 9.76
N VAL A 379 -29.51 -4.77 10.96
CA VAL A 379 -30.68 -4.72 11.84
C VAL A 379 -30.46 -3.72 12.95
N VAL A 380 -31.34 -2.71 13.02
CA VAL A 380 -31.32 -1.67 14.04
C VAL A 380 -32.50 -1.87 14.99
N HIS A 381 -32.21 -1.98 16.28
CA HIS A 381 -33.22 -2.13 17.31
C HIS A 381 -33.17 -0.99 18.31
N ALA A 382 -34.25 -0.23 18.41
CA ALA A 382 -34.47 0.74 19.47
C ALA A 382 -35.31 0.11 20.59
N PRO A 383 -34.88 0.14 21.87
CA PRO A 383 -35.58 -0.53 22.96
C PRO A 383 -36.91 0.15 23.23
N THR A 384 -37.97 -0.67 23.27
CA THR A 384 -39.32 -0.27 23.68
C THR A 384 -39.91 -1.29 24.65
N ARG A 385 -40.98 -0.93 25.38
CA ARG A 385 -41.64 -1.93 26.21
C ARG A 385 -42.41 -2.97 25.42
N LEU A 386 -42.70 -2.72 24.15
CA LEU A 386 -43.41 -3.63 23.25
C LEU A 386 -42.48 -4.58 22.51
N ALA A 387 -41.24 -4.17 22.29
CA ALA A 387 -40.20 -4.98 21.61
C ALA A 387 -39.05 -5.26 22.58
N PRO A 388 -39.08 -6.41 23.32
CA PRO A 388 -38.07 -6.72 24.32
C PRO A 388 -36.71 -6.99 23.65
N SER A 389 -35.69 -6.19 24.01
CA SER A 389 -34.35 -6.20 23.40
C SER A 389 -33.66 -7.57 23.45
N GLU A 390 -33.63 -8.20 24.62
CA GLU A 390 -32.93 -9.50 24.81
C GLU A 390 -33.66 -10.64 24.11
N ALA A 391 -34.98 -10.73 24.24
CA ALA A 391 -35.78 -11.76 23.59
C ALA A 391 -35.70 -11.67 22.04
N THR A 392 -35.68 -10.45 21.50
CA THR A 392 -35.50 -10.21 20.07
C THR A 392 -34.09 -10.65 19.62
N ALA A 393 -33.04 -10.32 20.37
CA ALA A 393 -31.69 -10.75 20.06
C ALA A 393 -31.55 -12.27 20.07
N LEU A 394 -32.10 -12.95 21.07
CA LEU A 394 -32.07 -14.41 21.16
C LEU A 394 -32.80 -15.08 20.00
N ALA A 395 -33.95 -14.55 19.59
CA ALA A 395 -34.69 -15.04 18.41
C ALA A 395 -33.88 -14.88 17.12
N VAL A 396 -33.24 -13.72 16.90
CA VAL A 396 -32.35 -13.47 15.75
C VAL A 396 -31.15 -14.41 15.77
N ILE A 397 -30.51 -14.63 16.92
CA ILE A 397 -29.35 -15.53 17.08
C ILE A 397 -29.75 -16.98 16.79
N ALA A 398 -30.90 -17.44 17.30
CA ALA A 398 -31.37 -18.80 17.10
C ALA A 398 -31.56 -19.15 15.61
N ASN A 399 -31.95 -18.16 14.80
CA ASN A 399 -32.21 -18.31 13.38
C ASN A 399 -31.03 -17.97 12.45
N ARG A 400 -29.82 -17.64 13.00
CA ARG A 400 -28.66 -17.16 12.21
C ARG A 400 -28.24 -18.03 11.02
N LYS A 401 -28.51 -19.33 11.08
CA LYS A 401 -28.19 -20.29 10.00
C LYS A 401 -29.11 -20.16 8.79
N THR A 402 -30.26 -19.55 8.92
CA THR A 402 -31.23 -19.36 7.83
C THR A 402 -30.93 -18.12 6.99
N TYR A 403 -30.16 -17.17 7.52
CA TYR A 403 -29.83 -15.94 6.82
C TYR A 403 -28.79 -16.16 5.74
N LYS A 404 -29.07 -15.66 4.54
CA LYS A 404 -28.24 -15.87 3.34
C LYS A 404 -27.11 -14.86 3.18
N ARG A 405 -27.18 -13.70 3.86
CA ARG A 405 -26.19 -12.62 3.83
C ARG A 405 -25.59 -12.37 5.20
N ASN A 406 -24.49 -11.62 5.23
CA ASN A 406 -23.91 -11.11 6.47
C ASN A 406 -24.93 -10.27 7.22
N LEU A 407 -24.98 -10.47 8.55
CA LEU A 407 -25.86 -9.75 9.44
C LEU A 407 -25.03 -8.87 10.37
N LEU A 408 -25.23 -7.55 10.30
CA LEU A 408 -24.73 -6.56 11.27
C LEU A 408 -25.90 -6.17 12.16
N THR A 409 -25.64 -5.91 13.43
CA THR A 409 -26.68 -5.52 14.38
C THR A 409 -26.32 -4.24 15.11
N SER A 410 -27.27 -3.35 15.33
CA SER A 410 -27.15 -2.19 16.19
C SER A 410 -28.29 -2.17 17.19
N TRP A 411 -27.99 -2.60 18.43
CA TRP A 411 -28.92 -2.51 19.54
C TRP A 411 -28.64 -1.24 20.33
N MET A 412 -29.49 -0.25 20.12
CA MET A 412 -29.31 1.12 20.64
C MET A 412 -29.59 1.21 22.14
N GLY A 413 -28.91 2.15 22.81
CA GLY A 413 -29.02 2.36 24.24
C GLY A 413 -27.90 1.68 25.05
N LEU A 414 -27.86 1.90 26.35
CA LEU A 414 -26.85 1.33 27.24
C LEU A 414 -27.40 0.15 28.03
N ASP A 415 -28.16 0.41 29.07
CA ASP A 415 -28.59 -0.60 30.06
C ASP A 415 -29.54 -1.64 29.47
N HIS A 416 -30.58 -1.19 28.77
CA HIS A 416 -31.57 -2.10 28.15
C HIS A 416 -31.04 -2.89 26.95
N ALA A 417 -29.99 -2.42 26.29
CA ALA A 417 -29.41 -3.10 25.15
C ALA A 417 -28.16 -3.94 25.51
N PHE A 418 -27.59 -3.73 26.70
CA PHE A 418 -26.37 -4.45 27.11
C PHE A 418 -26.52 -5.98 27.11
N PRO A 419 -27.60 -6.59 27.71
CA PRO A 419 -27.77 -8.04 27.68
C PRO A 419 -27.85 -8.58 26.24
N ALA A 420 -28.62 -7.93 25.38
CA ALA A 420 -28.76 -8.33 23.98
C ALA A 420 -27.41 -8.27 23.23
N ARG A 421 -26.63 -7.19 23.42
CA ARG A 421 -25.27 -7.08 22.80
C ARG A 421 -24.33 -8.14 23.33
N HIS A 422 -24.42 -8.49 24.61
CA HIS A 422 -23.64 -9.57 25.20
C HIS A 422 -23.92 -10.91 24.50
N GLU A 423 -25.20 -11.25 24.30
CA GLU A 423 -25.62 -12.46 23.61
C GLU A 423 -25.15 -12.49 22.13
N PHE A 424 -25.26 -11.38 21.37
CA PHE A 424 -24.72 -11.28 20.02
C PHE A 424 -23.22 -11.53 19.98
N ASN A 425 -22.46 -10.95 20.92
CA ASN A 425 -21.01 -11.17 21.01
C ASN A 425 -20.65 -12.62 21.28
N LEU A 426 -21.35 -13.29 22.21
CA LEU A 426 -21.17 -14.72 22.48
C LEU A 426 -21.51 -15.57 21.24
N ALA A 427 -22.53 -15.18 20.48
CA ALA A 427 -22.92 -15.85 19.24
C ALA A 427 -21.99 -15.57 18.04
N GLY A 428 -21.01 -14.65 18.18
CA GLY A 428 -20.11 -14.23 17.11
C GLY A 428 -20.74 -13.35 16.04
N ILE A 429 -21.89 -12.71 16.33
CA ILE A 429 -22.57 -11.75 15.45
C ILE A 429 -22.08 -10.36 15.83
N PRO A 430 -21.50 -9.57 14.90
CA PRO A 430 -21.07 -8.22 15.18
C PRO A 430 -22.22 -7.31 15.59
N THR A 431 -22.04 -6.58 16.68
CA THR A 431 -23.04 -5.67 17.22
C THR A 431 -22.41 -4.34 17.63
N TYR A 432 -23.10 -3.24 17.38
CA TYR A 432 -22.58 -1.88 17.53
C TYR A 432 -23.52 -1.02 18.36
N LEU A 433 -22.92 0.00 19.02
CA LEU A 433 -23.65 0.93 19.89
C LEU A 433 -24.59 1.88 19.10
N SER A 434 -24.26 2.15 17.84
CA SER A 434 -25.08 3.02 16.99
C SER A 434 -25.14 2.50 15.54
N PRO A 435 -26.20 2.87 14.79
CA PRO A 435 -26.35 2.50 13.38
C PRO A 435 -25.17 2.98 12.51
N GLU A 436 -24.65 4.20 12.79
CA GLU A 436 -23.53 4.78 12.06
C GLU A 436 -22.24 3.96 12.22
N LYS A 437 -21.98 3.41 13.43
CA LYS A 437 -20.84 2.51 13.67
C LYS A 437 -21.01 1.18 12.92
N ALA A 438 -22.22 0.65 12.87
CA ALA A 438 -22.52 -0.57 12.12
C ALA A 438 -22.29 -0.37 10.61
N VAL A 439 -22.73 0.75 10.06
CA VAL A 439 -22.45 1.12 8.65
C VAL A 439 -20.96 1.29 8.40
N GLN A 440 -20.25 1.98 9.30
CA GLN A 440 -18.80 2.15 9.19
C GLN A 440 -18.07 0.80 9.14
N ALA A 441 -18.47 -0.13 9.99
CA ALA A 441 -17.91 -1.49 10.00
C ALA A 441 -18.23 -2.26 8.71
N PHE A 442 -19.45 -2.10 8.15
CA PHE A 442 -19.80 -2.62 6.84
C PHE A 442 -18.89 -2.04 5.74
N MET A 443 -18.68 -0.73 5.73
CA MET A 443 -17.82 -0.08 4.74
C MET A 443 -16.35 -0.50 4.87
N HIS A 444 -15.87 -0.84 6.07
CA HIS A 444 -14.54 -1.45 6.22
C HIS A 444 -14.47 -2.83 5.56
N LEU A 445 -15.54 -3.63 5.67
CA LEU A 445 -15.62 -4.92 4.99
C LEU A 445 -15.62 -4.77 3.46
N VAL A 446 -16.39 -3.81 2.94
CA VAL A 446 -16.41 -3.44 1.50
C VAL A 446 -15.02 -2.99 1.04
N ASN A 447 -14.40 -2.04 1.74
CA ASN A 447 -13.07 -1.52 1.40
C ASN A 447 -11.99 -2.61 1.47
N TYR A 448 -12.05 -3.49 2.46
CA TYR A 448 -11.14 -4.62 2.55
C TYR A 448 -11.25 -5.53 1.32
N GLN A 449 -12.49 -5.91 0.93
CA GLN A 449 -12.71 -6.75 -0.24
C GLN A 449 -12.24 -6.07 -1.54
N ARG A 450 -12.52 -4.76 -1.69
CA ARG A 450 -12.04 -3.98 -2.83
C ARG A 450 -10.52 -3.95 -2.89
N ASN A 451 -9.85 -3.65 -1.78
CA ASN A 451 -8.40 -3.60 -1.71
C ASN A 451 -7.76 -4.98 -1.97
N GLN A 452 -8.36 -6.06 -1.45
CA GLN A 452 -7.92 -7.43 -1.71
C GLN A 452 -8.10 -7.82 -3.18
N LYS A 453 -9.22 -7.43 -3.79
CA LYS A 453 -9.45 -7.65 -5.22
C LYS A 453 -8.39 -6.93 -6.06
N LEU A 454 -8.11 -5.66 -5.79
CA LEU A 454 -7.07 -4.89 -6.48
C LEU A 454 -5.66 -5.48 -6.29
N LEU A 455 -5.37 -6.00 -5.10
CA LEU A 455 -4.08 -6.63 -4.79
C LEU A 455 -3.88 -7.97 -5.51
N GLN A 456 -4.97 -8.68 -5.84
CA GLN A 456 -4.97 -10.02 -6.45
C GLN A 456 -5.42 -10.03 -7.91
N GLU A 457 -5.85 -8.89 -8.45
CA GLU A 457 -6.37 -8.83 -9.82
C GLU A 457 -5.25 -8.97 -10.85
N THR A 458 -5.51 -9.74 -11.90
CA THR A 458 -4.64 -9.84 -13.07
C THR A 458 -5.15 -8.86 -14.13
N PRO A 459 -4.43 -7.75 -14.38
CA PRO A 459 -4.90 -6.73 -15.31
C PRO A 459 -4.95 -7.28 -16.75
N PRO A 460 -5.86 -6.78 -17.61
CA PRO A 460 -5.85 -7.09 -19.03
C PRO A 460 -4.59 -6.53 -19.69
N SER A 461 -4.22 -7.10 -20.85
CA SER A 461 -3.11 -6.60 -21.67
C SER A 461 -3.31 -5.14 -22.03
N LEU A 462 -2.24 -4.35 -21.99
CA LEU A 462 -2.29 -2.95 -22.37
C LEU A 462 -2.57 -2.86 -23.88
N PRO A 463 -3.51 -1.99 -24.32
CA PRO A 463 -3.84 -1.82 -25.73
C PRO A 463 -2.78 -1.02 -26.51
N PHE A 464 -1.71 -0.60 -25.84
CA PHE A 464 -0.63 0.19 -26.43
C PHE A 464 0.72 -0.21 -25.82
N GLU A 465 1.78 -0.05 -26.60
CA GLU A 465 3.16 -0.20 -26.15
C GLU A 465 3.98 1.02 -26.62
N THR A 466 4.63 1.70 -25.65
CA THR A 466 5.56 2.79 -26.01
C THR A 466 6.84 2.19 -26.54
N SER A 467 7.26 2.57 -27.76
CA SER A 467 8.45 2.02 -28.38
C SER A 467 9.72 2.36 -27.58
N ARG A 468 10.71 1.46 -27.60
CA ARG A 468 12.02 1.70 -26.94
C ARG A 468 12.68 2.99 -27.46
N LYS A 469 12.57 3.25 -28.77
CA LYS A 469 13.14 4.46 -29.39
C LYS A 469 12.51 5.72 -28.80
N ALA A 470 11.17 5.77 -28.69
CA ALA A 470 10.48 6.92 -28.11
C ALA A 470 10.84 7.16 -26.63
N ARG A 471 10.96 6.10 -25.85
CA ARG A 471 11.42 6.20 -24.45
C ARG A 471 12.84 6.72 -24.34
N GLN A 472 13.74 6.26 -25.21
CA GLN A 472 15.13 6.72 -25.21
C GLN A 472 15.22 8.20 -25.64
N GLU A 473 14.49 8.61 -26.66
CA GLU A 473 14.40 10.02 -27.09
C GLU A 473 13.89 10.92 -25.94
N ALA A 474 12.88 10.46 -25.18
CA ALA A 474 12.38 11.16 -24.02
C ALA A 474 13.43 11.27 -22.88
N ARG A 475 14.14 10.18 -22.57
CA ARG A 475 15.25 10.17 -21.60
C ARG A 475 16.36 11.16 -22.00
N ASP A 476 16.76 11.14 -23.26
CA ASP A 476 17.81 12.02 -23.80
C ASP A 476 17.38 13.49 -23.76
N LEU A 477 16.11 13.79 -24.05
CA LEU A 477 15.54 15.14 -23.93
C LEU A 477 15.63 15.64 -22.50
N VAL A 478 15.10 14.88 -21.52
CA VAL A 478 15.07 15.26 -20.13
C VAL A 478 16.49 15.37 -19.54
N ALA A 479 17.39 14.44 -19.84
CA ALA A 479 18.78 14.46 -19.38
C ALA A 479 19.54 15.68 -19.93
N ARG A 480 19.35 16.04 -21.19
CA ARG A 480 19.97 17.23 -21.81
C ARG A 480 19.50 18.52 -21.14
N ILE A 481 18.20 18.65 -20.85
CA ILE A 481 17.64 19.84 -20.21
C ILE A 481 18.14 19.96 -18.77
N ALA A 482 18.09 18.88 -17.99
CA ALA A 482 18.64 18.86 -16.63
C ALA A 482 20.14 19.18 -16.62
N GLY A 483 20.92 18.64 -17.57
CA GLY A 483 22.36 18.94 -17.74
C GLY A 483 22.66 20.38 -18.11
N SER A 484 21.69 21.14 -18.63
CA SER A 484 21.83 22.59 -18.88
C SER A 484 21.58 23.45 -17.63
N GLY A 485 21.23 22.86 -16.49
CA GLY A 485 20.91 23.57 -15.26
C GLY A 485 19.48 24.11 -15.18
N ARG A 486 18.62 23.80 -16.18
CA ARG A 486 17.19 24.15 -16.10
C ARG A 486 16.42 23.13 -15.27
N ASP A 487 15.50 23.63 -14.45
CA ASP A 487 14.62 22.88 -13.57
C ASP A 487 13.19 22.67 -14.14
N HIS A 488 12.98 23.02 -15.40
CA HIS A 488 11.69 22.88 -16.10
C HIS A 488 11.88 22.67 -17.62
N LEU A 489 10.86 22.08 -18.25
CA LEU A 489 10.72 22.01 -19.69
C LEU A 489 9.89 23.20 -20.20
N THR A 490 10.21 23.71 -21.39
CA THR A 490 9.32 24.63 -22.09
C THR A 490 8.04 23.92 -22.52
N HIS A 491 7.00 24.68 -22.85
CA HIS A 491 5.74 24.11 -23.34
C HIS A 491 5.93 23.24 -24.60
N GLU A 492 6.83 23.65 -25.51
CA GLU A 492 7.17 22.88 -26.70
C GLU A 492 7.91 21.58 -26.37
N GLU A 493 8.92 21.64 -25.49
CA GLU A 493 9.64 20.45 -25.03
C GLU A 493 8.71 19.48 -24.26
N THR A 494 7.75 20.01 -23.48
CA THR A 494 6.75 19.19 -22.79
C THR A 494 5.79 18.52 -23.77
N ARG A 495 5.38 19.21 -24.84
CA ARG A 495 4.60 18.62 -25.94
C ARG A 495 5.36 17.44 -26.57
N ASP A 496 6.63 17.63 -26.90
CA ASP A 496 7.44 16.60 -27.55
C ASP A 496 7.64 15.38 -26.63
N LEU A 497 7.82 15.62 -25.32
CA LEU A 497 7.84 14.58 -24.29
C LEU A 497 6.52 13.78 -24.26
N LEU A 498 5.37 14.46 -24.21
CA LEU A 498 4.05 13.81 -24.18
C LEU A 498 3.78 13.01 -25.44
N LYS A 499 4.18 13.54 -26.60
CA LYS A 499 4.07 12.85 -27.90
C LYS A 499 4.85 11.53 -27.92
N ALA A 500 6.04 11.48 -27.31
CA ALA A 500 6.83 10.25 -27.20
C ALA A 500 6.08 9.13 -26.46
N TYR A 501 5.16 9.46 -25.53
CA TYR A 501 4.28 8.52 -24.83
C TYR A 501 2.89 8.39 -25.49
N GLY A 502 2.70 8.92 -26.70
CA GLY A 502 1.42 8.86 -27.42
C GLY A 502 0.30 9.62 -26.69
N ILE A 503 0.62 10.73 -26.07
CA ILE A 503 -0.33 11.68 -25.45
C ILE A 503 -0.48 12.87 -26.40
N GLU A 504 -1.68 13.04 -26.95
CA GLU A 504 -1.93 14.07 -27.95
C GLU A 504 -2.25 15.43 -27.32
N MET A 505 -1.71 16.49 -27.92
CA MET A 505 -2.00 17.87 -27.57
C MET A 505 -2.76 18.57 -28.65
N ALA A 506 -3.55 19.57 -28.26
CA ALA A 506 -4.17 20.49 -29.21
C ALA A 506 -3.13 21.18 -30.10
N THR A 507 -3.53 21.45 -31.35
CA THR A 507 -2.67 22.15 -32.31
C THR A 507 -2.15 23.46 -31.72
N THR A 508 -0.82 23.56 -31.56
CA THR A 508 -0.15 24.65 -30.87
C THR A 508 0.98 25.21 -31.69
N TYR A 509 1.08 26.54 -31.75
CA TYR A 509 2.13 27.27 -32.44
C TYR A 509 2.96 28.07 -31.46
N TYR A 510 4.25 28.28 -31.78
CA TYR A 510 5.23 28.91 -30.87
C TYR A 510 5.89 30.12 -31.52
N PRO A 511 5.13 31.21 -31.87
CA PRO A 511 5.71 32.44 -32.43
C PRO A 511 6.63 33.10 -31.41
N LYS A 512 7.72 33.68 -31.91
CA LYS A 512 8.73 34.37 -31.08
C LYS A 512 8.52 35.87 -30.97
N THR A 513 7.73 36.45 -31.86
CA THR A 513 7.40 37.89 -31.83
C THR A 513 5.90 38.12 -31.89
N ALA A 514 5.45 39.33 -31.54
CA ALA A 514 4.03 39.72 -31.63
C ALA A 514 3.55 39.75 -33.09
N GLU A 515 4.41 40.18 -34.03
CA GLU A 515 4.10 40.20 -35.46
C GLU A 515 3.94 38.79 -36.00
N GLU A 516 4.81 37.85 -35.63
CA GLU A 516 4.72 36.44 -36.01
C GLU A 516 3.44 35.81 -35.45
N ALA A 517 3.08 36.14 -34.20
CA ALA A 517 1.82 35.68 -33.61
C ALA A 517 0.60 36.18 -34.35
N ALA A 518 0.57 37.44 -34.74
CA ALA A 518 -0.49 38.06 -35.53
C ALA A 518 -0.60 37.41 -36.93
N GLN A 519 0.50 37.18 -37.63
CA GLN A 519 0.52 36.53 -38.94
C GLN A 519 0.01 35.09 -38.91
N LEU A 520 0.38 34.34 -37.88
CA LEU A 520 -0.15 32.98 -37.64
C LEU A 520 -1.64 33.00 -37.33
N ALA A 521 -2.10 33.95 -36.49
CA ALA A 521 -3.51 34.08 -36.13
C ALA A 521 -4.41 34.30 -37.35
N LYS A 522 -3.95 34.98 -38.41
CA LYS A 522 -4.66 35.18 -39.66
C LYS A 522 -4.97 33.86 -40.37
N LYS A 523 -4.11 32.84 -40.20
CA LYS A 523 -4.25 31.53 -40.88
C LYS A 523 -5.08 30.55 -40.05
N LEU A 524 -5.36 30.86 -38.77
CA LEU A 524 -6.05 29.95 -37.87
C LEU A 524 -7.56 30.22 -37.83
N PRO A 525 -8.42 29.19 -37.83
CA PRO A 525 -9.85 29.36 -37.75
C PRO A 525 -10.30 29.76 -36.33
N GLY A 526 -11.44 30.45 -36.24
CA GLY A 526 -12.12 30.76 -34.98
C GLY A 526 -11.36 31.71 -34.03
N SER A 527 -11.81 31.82 -32.83
CA SER A 527 -11.12 32.59 -31.76
C SER A 527 -9.86 31.84 -31.25
N LYS A 528 -8.90 32.57 -30.71
CA LYS A 528 -7.57 32.06 -30.31
C LYS A 528 -7.33 32.32 -28.83
N ALA A 529 -6.51 31.46 -28.24
CA ALA A 529 -5.88 31.64 -26.94
C ALA A 529 -4.40 31.96 -27.15
N LEU A 530 -3.89 32.91 -26.36
CA LEU A 530 -2.49 33.33 -26.38
C LEU A 530 -1.91 33.34 -24.97
N LYS A 531 -0.75 32.70 -24.79
CA LYS A 531 -0.02 32.61 -23.52
C LYS A 531 1.46 32.95 -23.76
N VAL A 532 2.14 33.47 -22.74
CA VAL A 532 3.60 33.64 -22.73
C VAL A 532 4.28 32.38 -22.20
N ASN A 533 5.29 31.90 -22.90
CA ASN A 533 6.14 30.79 -22.48
C ASN A 533 7.47 31.35 -21.96
N HIS A 534 7.72 31.27 -20.68
CA HIS A 534 8.93 31.77 -20.00
C HIS A 534 9.34 30.88 -18.84
N ALA A 535 10.57 31.05 -18.32
CA ALA A 535 11.14 30.18 -17.29
C ALA A 535 10.32 30.11 -15.97
N ASN A 536 9.72 31.22 -15.55
CA ASN A 536 8.88 31.27 -14.35
C ASN A 536 7.40 31.07 -14.66
N ASN A 537 7.09 30.33 -15.73
CA ASN A 537 5.73 29.99 -16.13
C ASN A 537 5.06 28.97 -15.19
N SER A 538 5.72 28.67 -14.07
CA SER A 538 5.14 27.98 -12.95
C SER A 538 3.90 28.75 -12.49
N TYR A 539 2.76 28.49 -13.16
CA TYR A 539 1.48 28.76 -12.54
C TYR A 539 1.39 27.74 -11.42
N PRO A 540 1.64 28.17 -10.18
CA PRO A 540 1.31 27.26 -9.12
C PRO A 540 -0.18 27.05 -9.25
N PHE A 541 -0.63 25.80 -9.36
CA PHE A 541 -1.97 25.36 -9.01
C PHE A 541 -2.31 25.73 -7.57
N VAL A 542 -1.49 26.54 -6.97
CA VAL A 542 -1.47 26.95 -5.59
C VAL A 542 -2.28 28.21 -5.47
N TYR A 543 -3.39 28.07 -4.72
CA TYR A 543 -4.04 29.12 -3.94
C TYR A 543 -3.75 30.56 -4.39
N ARG A 544 -4.55 31.06 -5.32
CA ARG A 544 -4.69 32.50 -5.45
C ARG A 544 -5.61 32.98 -4.34
N LYS A 545 -5.11 33.88 -3.49
CA LYS A 545 -5.93 34.66 -2.56
C LYS A 545 -7.09 35.39 -3.23
N HIS A 546 -7.11 35.45 -4.58
CA HIS A 546 -8.13 36.13 -5.37
C HIS A 546 -8.46 35.33 -6.65
N PRO A 547 -9.50 34.48 -6.63
CA PRO A 547 -9.90 33.64 -7.79
C PRO A 547 -10.41 34.44 -9.01
N HIS A 548 -10.67 35.74 -8.88
CA HIS A 548 -11.23 36.58 -9.94
C HIS A 548 -10.21 37.35 -10.77
N LYS A 549 -8.91 37.28 -10.46
CA LYS A 549 -7.87 37.86 -11.33
C LYS A 549 -7.40 36.75 -12.28
N LEU A 550 -7.91 36.77 -13.49
CA LEU A 550 -7.43 36.03 -14.66
C LEU A 550 -5.89 36.02 -14.64
N SER A 551 -5.31 34.87 -14.93
CA SER A 551 -3.86 34.66 -14.90
C SER A 551 -3.15 35.74 -15.71
N ALA A 552 -2.16 36.34 -15.12
CA ALA A 552 -1.41 37.47 -15.72
C ALA A 552 -0.70 37.10 -17.05
N GLY A 553 -0.84 35.87 -17.53
CA GLY A 553 -0.12 35.34 -18.67
C GLY A 553 -0.96 34.61 -19.75
N LEU A 554 -2.28 34.62 -19.65
CA LEU A 554 -3.19 33.99 -20.63
C LEU A 554 -4.27 35.00 -21.10
N LEU A 555 -4.45 35.13 -22.41
CA LEU A 555 -5.56 35.81 -23.04
C LEU A 555 -6.38 34.80 -23.86
N GLN A 556 -7.69 34.93 -23.82
CA GLN A 556 -8.65 34.04 -24.51
C GLN A 556 -9.58 34.90 -25.38
N ASP A 557 -10.28 34.24 -26.30
CA ASP A 557 -11.29 34.88 -27.12
C ASP A 557 -10.75 35.99 -28.05
N LEU A 558 -9.50 35.83 -28.51
CA LEU A 558 -8.87 36.74 -29.48
C LEU A 558 -9.39 36.41 -30.88
N GLU A 559 -10.15 37.30 -31.49
CA GLU A 559 -10.83 37.00 -32.75
C GLU A 559 -9.98 37.37 -33.96
N THR A 560 -9.34 38.56 -33.92
CA THR A 560 -8.60 39.11 -35.06
C THR A 560 -7.07 38.98 -34.91
N GLU A 561 -6.34 39.14 -36.04
CA GLU A 561 -4.88 39.22 -36.01
C GLU A 561 -4.38 40.40 -35.16
N ALA A 562 -5.10 41.53 -35.21
CA ALA A 562 -4.78 42.72 -34.44
C ALA A 562 -4.96 42.49 -32.92
N ASP A 563 -5.98 41.71 -32.49
CA ASP A 563 -6.19 41.36 -31.09
C ASP A 563 -5.04 40.50 -30.58
N VAL A 564 -4.59 39.54 -31.39
CA VAL A 564 -3.48 38.65 -31.04
C VAL A 564 -2.16 39.44 -30.96
N GLY A 565 -1.86 40.32 -31.92
CA GLY A 565 -0.66 41.17 -31.90
C GLY A 565 -0.60 42.08 -30.67
N LYS A 566 -1.67 42.85 -30.36
CA LYS A 566 -1.77 43.70 -29.17
C LYS A 566 -1.76 42.86 -27.87
N GLY A 567 -2.38 41.68 -27.92
CA GLY A 567 -2.34 40.73 -26.84
C GLY A 567 -0.93 40.24 -26.50
N ALA A 568 -0.15 39.94 -27.53
CA ALA A 568 1.24 39.49 -27.38
C ALA A 568 2.12 40.60 -26.78
N GLU A 569 2.07 41.83 -27.30
CA GLU A 569 2.79 42.98 -26.76
C GLU A 569 2.43 43.22 -25.27
N ARG A 570 1.14 43.17 -24.95
CA ARG A 570 0.65 43.32 -23.57
C ARG A 570 1.14 42.24 -22.63
N LEU A 571 1.16 40.98 -23.08
CA LEU A 571 1.62 39.84 -22.30
C LEU A 571 3.12 39.93 -22.04
N GLU A 572 3.91 40.27 -23.04
CA GLU A 572 5.36 40.41 -22.94
C GLU A 572 5.74 41.58 -22.02
N ALA A 573 5.09 42.73 -22.16
CA ALA A 573 5.30 43.87 -21.27
C ALA A 573 5.03 43.51 -19.79
N LYS A 574 3.97 42.76 -19.56
CA LYS A 574 3.57 42.30 -18.23
C LYS A 574 4.51 41.23 -17.66
N ARG A 575 5.07 40.34 -18.52
CA ARG A 575 6.12 39.41 -18.13
C ARG A 575 7.37 40.15 -17.74
N ALA A 576 7.84 41.11 -18.57
CA ALA A 576 9.04 41.91 -18.31
C ALA A 576 8.93 42.72 -16.99
N GLU A 577 7.74 43.25 -16.70
CA GLU A 577 7.45 43.93 -15.43
C GLU A 577 7.49 43.03 -14.21
N LYS A 578 6.84 41.83 -14.31
CA LYS A 578 6.69 40.93 -13.16
C LYS A 578 7.84 39.95 -12.95
N PHE A 579 8.52 39.57 -14.02
CA PHE A 579 9.55 38.56 -14.07
C PHE A 579 10.72 39.02 -14.94
N PRO A 580 11.42 40.14 -14.58
CA PRO A 580 12.47 40.73 -15.41
C PRO A 580 13.63 39.75 -15.69
N ASP A 581 13.97 38.91 -14.72
CA ASP A 581 15.09 37.97 -14.81
C ASP A 581 14.68 36.62 -15.45
N SER A 582 13.40 36.43 -15.81
CA SER A 582 12.94 35.19 -16.43
C SER A 582 13.05 35.24 -17.95
N PRO A 583 13.87 34.38 -18.59
CA PRO A 583 14.01 34.36 -20.03
C PRO A 583 12.67 34.09 -20.73
N PHE A 584 12.38 34.88 -21.75
CA PHE A 584 11.28 34.66 -22.67
C PHE A 584 11.68 33.61 -23.70
N TYR A 585 10.82 32.59 -23.94
CA TYR A 585 11.07 31.53 -24.92
C TYR A 585 10.26 31.74 -26.21
N SER A 586 8.96 31.96 -26.08
CA SER A 586 8.02 32.15 -27.19
C SER A 586 6.65 32.55 -26.61
N PHE A 587 5.72 32.86 -27.53
CA PHE A 587 4.29 32.76 -27.21
C PHE A 587 3.78 31.34 -27.46
N VAL A 588 2.67 30.99 -26.85
CA VAL A 588 1.89 29.79 -27.11
C VAL A 588 0.55 30.24 -27.71
N LEU A 589 0.34 29.98 -29.01
CA LEU A 589 -0.84 30.38 -29.71
C LEU A 589 -1.65 29.13 -30.10
N GLN A 590 -2.93 29.08 -29.75
CA GLN A 590 -3.82 27.96 -30.00
C GLN A 590 -5.17 28.43 -30.53
N PRO A 591 -5.79 27.72 -31.53
CA PRO A 591 -7.20 27.85 -31.80
C PRO A 591 -8.00 27.43 -30.57
N MET A 592 -9.02 28.22 -30.17
CA MET A 592 -9.89 27.88 -29.06
C MET A 592 -10.71 26.63 -29.40
N GLN A 593 -10.57 25.63 -28.58
CA GLN A 593 -11.36 24.42 -28.65
C GLN A 593 -12.68 24.60 -27.86
N ARG A 594 -13.80 24.66 -28.57
CA ARG A 594 -15.15 24.83 -27.98
C ARG A 594 -16.06 23.69 -28.46
N GLY A 595 -16.38 22.77 -27.53
CA GLY A 595 -17.42 21.76 -27.72
C GLY A 595 -18.66 22.07 -26.88
N LYS A 596 -19.88 21.89 -27.41
CA LYS A 596 -21.13 22.12 -26.65
C LYS A 596 -21.27 21.27 -25.38
N HIS A 597 -20.50 20.18 -25.25
CA HIS A 597 -20.55 19.24 -24.12
C HIS A 597 -19.14 18.81 -23.71
N SER A 598 -18.14 19.68 -23.81
CA SER A 598 -16.79 19.36 -23.43
C SER A 598 -16.60 19.43 -21.91
N MET A 599 -15.99 18.36 -21.33
CA MET A 599 -15.59 18.34 -19.91
C MET A 599 -14.10 18.67 -19.79
N GLN A 600 -13.77 19.53 -18.83
CA GLN A 600 -12.38 19.85 -18.50
C GLN A 600 -11.91 18.99 -17.32
N LEU A 601 -10.86 18.25 -17.55
CA LEU A 601 -10.23 17.36 -16.57
C LEU A 601 -8.82 17.87 -16.20
N ASN A 602 -8.36 17.47 -15.04
CA ASN A 602 -7.00 17.69 -14.55
C ASN A 602 -6.31 16.35 -14.34
N LEU A 603 -5.18 16.14 -14.98
CA LEU A 603 -4.34 14.98 -14.81
C LEU A 603 -2.91 15.43 -14.56
N GLY A 604 -2.17 14.64 -13.78
CA GLY A 604 -0.78 14.98 -13.59
C GLY A 604 -0.01 13.97 -12.75
N VAL A 605 1.26 14.30 -12.59
CA VAL A 605 2.18 13.64 -11.67
C VAL A 605 2.75 14.70 -10.76
N THR A 606 2.77 14.45 -9.47
CA THR A 606 3.45 15.26 -8.48
C THR A 606 4.31 14.38 -7.58
N ARG A 607 5.19 14.96 -6.77
CA ARG A 607 6.11 14.20 -5.94
C ARG A 607 5.80 14.39 -4.46
N ASP A 608 5.52 13.29 -3.76
CA ASP A 608 5.48 13.26 -2.29
C ASP A 608 6.88 12.95 -1.73
N PRO A 609 7.33 13.65 -0.66
CA PRO A 609 8.65 13.42 -0.07
C PRO A 609 8.87 12.00 0.48
N VAL A 610 7.79 11.29 0.87
CA VAL A 610 7.86 9.92 1.41
C VAL A 610 7.67 8.88 0.32
N PHE A 611 6.61 9.01 -0.49
CA PHE A 611 6.22 7.97 -1.45
C PHE A 611 6.74 8.20 -2.87
N GLY A 612 7.42 9.32 -3.13
CA GLY A 612 7.91 9.66 -4.47
C GLY A 612 6.79 10.08 -5.41
N PRO A 613 6.80 9.66 -6.69
CA PRO A 613 5.79 10.07 -7.65
C PRO A 613 4.38 9.64 -7.26
N VAL A 614 3.41 10.52 -7.51
CA VAL A 614 1.97 10.29 -7.27
C VAL A 614 1.21 10.77 -8.49
N VAL A 615 0.34 9.94 -9.04
CA VAL A 615 -0.55 10.28 -10.16
C VAL A 615 -1.82 10.93 -9.62
N LEU A 616 -2.24 12.01 -10.26
CA LEU A 616 -3.39 12.82 -9.88
C LEU A 616 -4.45 12.81 -10.98
N PHE A 617 -5.73 12.76 -10.58
CA PHE A 617 -6.89 12.89 -11.46
C PHE A 617 -8.02 13.69 -10.79
N GLY A 618 -8.77 14.48 -11.57
CA GLY A 618 -9.96 15.19 -11.10
C GLY A 618 -10.52 16.19 -12.11
N ILE A 619 -11.43 17.05 -11.65
CA ILE A 619 -12.02 18.13 -12.46
C ILE A 619 -10.96 19.18 -12.77
N GLY A 620 -10.89 19.60 -14.04
CA GLY A 620 -9.93 20.56 -14.56
C GLY A 620 -10.44 21.99 -14.73
N GLY A 621 -9.60 22.81 -15.35
CA GLY A 621 -9.86 24.22 -15.61
C GLY A 621 -9.86 25.06 -14.33
N TYR A 622 -10.58 26.20 -14.34
CA TYR A 622 -10.65 27.11 -13.18
C TYR A 622 -11.39 26.49 -11.96
N LYS A 623 -12.20 25.46 -12.18
CA LYS A 623 -12.97 24.78 -11.12
C LYS A 623 -12.10 23.92 -10.20
N VAL A 624 -10.91 23.56 -10.61
CA VAL A 624 -9.93 22.76 -9.83
C VAL A 624 -9.73 23.27 -8.38
N ASN A 625 -9.67 24.59 -8.23
CA ASN A 625 -9.46 25.23 -6.93
C ASN A 625 -10.74 25.48 -6.11
N ILE A 626 -11.88 25.24 -6.69
CA ILE A 626 -13.19 25.43 -6.05
C ILE A 626 -13.76 24.11 -5.54
N LEU A 627 -13.67 23.06 -6.35
CA LEU A 627 -14.29 21.77 -6.05
C LEU A 627 -13.36 20.80 -5.31
N PHE A 628 -12.05 21.07 -5.27
CA PHE A 628 -11.03 20.22 -4.62
C PHE A 628 -11.12 18.72 -5.02
N ASP A 629 -11.64 18.43 -6.22
CA ASP A 629 -11.73 17.08 -6.75
C ASP A 629 -10.36 16.60 -7.20
N ARG A 630 -9.55 16.11 -6.26
CA ARG A 630 -8.20 15.59 -6.49
C ARG A 630 -8.05 14.23 -5.87
N HIS A 631 -8.04 13.22 -6.72
CA HIS A 631 -7.81 11.83 -6.34
C HIS A 631 -6.41 11.41 -6.73
N LEU A 632 -5.79 10.58 -5.89
CA LEU A 632 -4.37 10.25 -5.96
C LEU A 632 -4.17 8.75 -6.03
N ALA A 633 -3.16 8.32 -6.80
CA ALA A 633 -2.74 6.93 -6.86
C ALA A 633 -1.21 6.80 -6.90
N ILE A 634 -0.70 5.74 -6.27
CA ILE A 634 0.75 5.43 -6.26
C ILE A 634 1.09 4.61 -7.51
N PRO A 635 2.00 5.10 -8.39
CA PRO A 635 2.46 4.34 -9.54
C PRO A 635 3.31 3.11 -9.12
N PRO A 636 3.47 2.10 -10.00
CA PRO A 636 2.93 2.02 -11.36
C PRO A 636 1.43 1.67 -11.39
N LEU A 637 0.69 2.26 -12.35
CA LEU A 637 -0.73 1.97 -12.57
C LEU A 637 -0.90 0.96 -13.72
N ASN A 638 -1.95 0.17 -13.62
CA ASN A 638 -2.54 -0.61 -14.72
C ASN A 638 -3.96 -0.09 -14.99
N MET A 639 -4.65 -0.66 -15.99
CA MET A 639 -6.00 -0.23 -16.39
C MET A 639 -7.00 -0.30 -15.21
N THR A 640 -6.92 -1.34 -14.37
CA THR A 640 -7.81 -1.51 -13.23
C THR A 640 -7.60 -0.45 -12.16
N LEU A 641 -6.34 -0.17 -11.81
CA LEU A 641 -5.99 0.88 -10.84
C LEU A 641 -6.33 2.27 -11.36
N ALA A 642 -6.17 2.51 -12.66
CA ALA A 642 -6.58 3.76 -13.30
C ALA A 642 -8.10 3.92 -13.26
N ARG A 643 -8.87 2.85 -13.55
CA ARG A 643 -10.34 2.86 -13.48
C ARG A 643 -10.83 3.13 -12.05
N GLU A 644 -10.19 2.55 -11.04
CA GLU A 644 -10.49 2.81 -9.63
C GLU A 644 -10.23 4.27 -9.24
N LEU A 645 -9.11 4.85 -9.71
CA LEU A 645 -8.78 6.26 -9.48
C LEU A 645 -9.86 7.17 -10.07
N VAL A 646 -10.30 6.90 -11.32
CA VAL A 646 -11.34 7.68 -11.99
C VAL A 646 -12.70 7.51 -11.28
N ALA A 647 -13.09 6.28 -10.96
CA ALA A 647 -14.36 5.98 -10.30
C ALA A 647 -14.49 6.64 -8.91
N SER A 648 -13.39 6.83 -8.20
CA SER A 648 -13.38 7.50 -6.89
C SER A 648 -13.62 9.01 -6.96
N SER A 649 -13.46 9.64 -8.14
CA SER A 649 -13.54 11.10 -8.36
C SER A 649 -14.95 11.60 -8.69
N HIS A 650 -15.19 12.90 -8.45
CA HIS A 650 -16.39 13.56 -8.96
C HIS A 650 -16.39 13.62 -10.49
N ALA A 651 -15.23 13.86 -11.10
CA ALA A 651 -15.07 13.84 -12.56
C ALA A 651 -15.54 12.50 -13.15
N GLY A 652 -15.13 11.38 -12.57
CA GLY A 652 -15.55 10.04 -13.03
C GLY A 652 -17.06 9.82 -12.93
N ARG A 653 -17.69 10.24 -11.83
CA ARG A 653 -19.15 10.16 -11.67
C ARG A 653 -19.90 11.02 -12.71
N LEU A 654 -19.44 12.23 -12.94
CA LEU A 654 -20.03 13.12 -13.97
C LEU A 654 -19.89 12.53 -15.39
N ILE A 655 -18.80 11.83 -15.69
CA ILE A 655 -18.64 11.15 -16.96
C ILE A 655 -19.70 10.04 -17.11
N VAL A 656 -19.87 9.20 -16.09
CA VAL A 656 -20.87 8.12 -16.10
C VAL A 656 -22.29 8.66 -16.25
N GLU A 657 -22.63 9.77 -15.57
CA GLU A 657 -23.97 10.35 -15.55
C GLU A 657 -24.31 11.13 -16.84
N HIS A 658 -23.32 11.76 -17.48
CA HIS A 658 -23.59 12.72 -18.56
C HIS A 658 -22.99 12.36 -19.92
N SER A 659 -22.10 11.35 -20.02
CA SER A 659 -21.60 10.91 -21.30
C SER A 659 -22.46 9.80 -21.90
N ASN A 660 -22.83 9.97 -23.18
CA ASN A 660 -23.50 8.91 -23.95
C ASN A 660 -22.57 7.75 -24.32
N HIS A 661 -21.25 7.91 -24.13
CA HIS A 661 -20.17 6.94 -24.43
C HIS A 661 -19.27 6.74 -23.22
N ALA A 662 -19.86 6.66 -22.02
CA ALA A 662 -19.14 6.69 -20.75
C ALA A 662 -18.03 5.62 -20.66
N GLU A 663 -18.27 4.39 -21.11
CA GLU A 663 -17.28 3.31 -21.05
C GLU A 663 -16.05 3.60 -21.95
N GLU A 664 -16.26 4.11 -23.15
CA GLU A 664 -15.18 4.47 -24.07
C GLU A 664 -14.38 5.67 -23.56
N ASP A 665 -15.06 6.65 -22.97
CA ASP A 665 -14.44 7.83 -22.36
C ASP A 665 -13.59 7.43 -21.16
N LEU A 666 -14.13 6.57 -20.29
CA LEU A 666 -13.40 6.04 -19.15
C LEU A 666 -12.16 5.24 -19.58
N ASP A 667 -12.27 4.41 -20.60
CA ASP A 667 -11.13 3.63 -21.12
C ASP A 667 -10.03 4.54 -21.68
N ARG A 668 -10.39 5.57 -22.46
CA ARG A 668 -9.42 6.56 -22.98
C ARG A 668 -8.69 7.30 -21.86
N ILE A 669 -9.40 7.73 -20.82
CA ILE A 669 -8.82 8.40 -19.66
C ILE A 669 -7.90 7.44 -18.90
N CYS A 670 -8.34 6.19 -18.67
CA CYS A 670 -7.53 5.18 -17.98
C CYS A 670 -6.24 4.87 -18.74
N GLN A 671 -6.28 4.75 -20.06
CA GLN A 671 -5.09 4.60 -20.90
C GLN A 671 -4.11 5.77 -20.73
N LEU A 672 -4.62 7.00 -20.71
CA LEU A 672 -3.82 8.19 -20.49
C LEU A 672 -3.14 8.18 -19.12
N LEU A 673 -3.87 7.82 -18.05
CA LEU A 673 -3.34 7.71 -16.69
C LEU A 673 -2.24 6.64 -16.60
N VAL A 674 -2.41 5.50 -17.29
CA VAL A 674 -1.38 4.46 -17.37
C VAL A 674 -0.14 4.96 -18.11
N LYS A 675 -0.30 5.71 -19.22
CA LYS A 675 0.82 6.34 -19.94
C LYS A 675 1.57 7.34 -19.06
N LEU A 676 0.86 8.19 -18.29
CA LEU A 676 1.48 9.12 -17.34
C LEU A 676 2.23 8.39 -16.22
N SER A 677 1.64 7.31 -15.70
CA SER A 677 2.29 6.46 -14.71
C SER A 677 3.57 5.81 -15.25
N GLN A 678 3.58 5.39 -16.52
CA GLN A 678 4.76 4.86 -17.18
C GLN A 678 5.82 5.94 -17.38
N LEU A 679 5.41 7.13 -17.84
CA LEU A 679 6.30 8.27 -18.05
C LEU A 679 7.06 8.63 -16.78
N CYS A 680 6.37 8.76 -15.63
CA CYS A 680 7.05 9.09 -14.38
C CYS A 680 7.93 7.95 -13.83
N SER A 681 7.65 6.70 -14.21
CA SER A 681 8.50 5.55 -13.87
C SER A 681 9.78 5.51 -14.71
N ASP A 682 9.67 5.86 -16.00
CA ASP A 682 10.80 5.87 -16.94
C ASP A 682 11.73 7.09 -16.76
N LEU A 683 11.20 8.20 -16.22
CA LEU A 683 11.86 9.51 -16.15
C LEU A 683 11.93 10.03 -14.70
N PRO A 684 12.83 9.49 -13.86
CA PRO A 684 12.89 9.81 -12.44
C PRO A 684 13.25 11.28 -12.13
N LEU A 685 13.74 12.05 -13.08
CA LEU A 685 14.02 13.49 -12.91
C LEU A 685 12.77 14.37 -12.95
N ILE A 686 11.62 13.87 -13.40
CA ILE A 686 10.37 14.63 -13.41
C ILE A 686 9.90 14.81 -11.96
N LYS A 687 9.86 16.07 -11.52
CA LYS A 687 9.35 16.49 -10.21
C LYS A 687 7.84 16.72 -10.24
N GLY A 688 7.34 17.27 -11.32
CA GLY A 688 5.93 17.55 -11.55
C GLY A 688 5.62 17.59 -13.04
N LEU A 689 4.48 17.03 -13.42
CA LEU A 689 3.89 17.13 -14.74
C LEU A 689 2.40 17.40 -14.57
N GLU A 690 1.88 18.41 -15.21
CA GLU A 690 0.46 18.71 -15.14
C GLU A 690 -0.11 18.95 -16.53
N ILE A 691 -1.29 18.39 -16.77
CA ILE A 691 -2.13 18.56 -17.94
C ILE A 691 -3.44 19.18 -17.46
N ASN A 692 -3.60 20.49 -17.66
CA ASN A 692 -4.81 21.19 -17.21
C ASN A 692 -5.08 22.49 -17.99
N PRO A 693 -6.20 22.49 -18.75
CA PRO A 693 -7.18 21.42 -18.87
C PRO A 693 -6.77 20.34 -19.88
N LEU A 694 -7.17 19.10 -19.54
CA LEU A 694 -7.38 18.06 -20.53
C LEU A 694 -8.85 18.14 -20.96
N LEU A 695 -9.10 18.26 -22.24
CA LEU A 695 -10.44 18.42 -22.78
C LEU A 695 -10.97 17.06 -23.27
N LEU A 696 -12.05 16.60 -22.65
CA LEU A 696 -12.82 15.44 -23.10
C LEU A 696 -13.94 15.93 -24.01
N ASN A 697 -13.83 15.65 -25.29
CA ASN A 697 -14.87 15.86 -26.31
C ASN A 697 -15.40 14.51 -26.78
N ARG A 698 -16.50 14.52 -27.55
CA ARG A 698 -17.19 13.32 -28.04
C ARG A 698 -16.23 12.31 -28.70
N ASP A 699 -15.27 12.79 -29.50
CA ASP A 699 -14.40 11.93 -30.31
C ASP A 699 -12.91 12.04 -29.93
N GLU A 700 -12.52 13.00 -29.07
CA GLU A 700 -11.12 13.33 -28.81
C GLU A 700 -10.87 13.61 -27.32
N LEU A 701 -9.68 13.24 -26.89
CA LEU A 701 -9.12 13.56 -25.58
C LEU A 701 -7.82 14.35 -25.82
N LEU A 702 -7.88 15.69 -25.63
CA LEU A 702 -6.82 16.61 -25.99
C LEU A 702 -6.23 17.35 -24.80
N ALA A 703 -4.92 17.29 -24.62
CA ALA A 703 -4.21 18.16 -23.69
C ALA A 703 -4.14 19.59 -24.26
N ILE A 704 -4.69 20.56 -23.52
CA ILE A 704 -4.71 21.97 -23.94
C ILE A 704 -3.51 22.71 -23.35
N ASP A 705 -3.29 22.63 -22.06
CA ASP A 705 -2.15 23.27 -21.41
C ASP A 705 -1.36 22.26 -20.58
N VAL A 706 -0.03 22.39 -20.62
CA VAL A 706 0.89 21.44 -20.00
C VAL A 706 2.05 22.17 -19.34
N GLN A 707 2.52 21.60 -18.24
CA GLN A 707 3.71 22.06 -17.52
C GLN A 707 4.51 20.86 -17.04
N CYS A 708 5.85 20.94 -17.10
CA CYS A 708 6.73 19.90 -16.59
C CYS A 708 7.92 20.53 -15.85
N ASP A 709 8.07 20.14 -14.57
CA ASP A 709 9.16 20.56 -13.70
C ASP A 709 10.12 19.39 -13.44
N LEU A 710 11.41 19.70 -13.36
CA LEU A 710 12.49 18.76 -13.09
C LEU A 710 13.04 18.95 -11.67
N GLY A 711 13.68 17.92 -11.15
CA GLY A 711 14.35 17.93 -9.85
C GLY A 711 15.26 16.71 -9.67
N ASP A 712 15.69 16.47 -8.45
CA ASP A 712 16.53 15.30 -8.14
C ASP A 712 15.82 14.00 -8.55
N PRO A 713 16.56 12.89 -8.83
CA PRO A 713 15.96 11.63 -9.17
C PRO A 713 14.97 11.13 -8.13
N ALA A 714 13.76 10.76 -8.54
CA ALA A 714 12.72 10.28 -7.65
C ALA A 714 12.98 8.85 -7.18
N TYR A 715 12.68 8.62 -5.90
CA TYR A 715 12.59 7.30 -5.31
C TYR A 715 11.16 6.77 -5.43
N HIS A 716 10.97 5.56 -5.96
CA HIS A 716 9.64 4.96 -6.11
C HIS A 716 9.29 4.08 -4.89
N ALA A 717 8.13 4.29 -4.30
CA ALA A 717 7.62 3.47 -3.20
C ALA A 717 7.27 2.03 -3.63
N ILE A 718 6.97 1.83 -4.91
CA ILE A 718 6.78 0.51 -5.54
C ILE A 718 7.72 0.43 -6.73
N MET A 719 8.53 -0.62 -6.78
CA MET A 719 9.50 -0.82 -7.87
C MET A 719 8.76 -0.94 -9.22
N PRO A 720 9.04 -0.08 -10.20
CA PRO A 720 8.42 -0.17 -11.52
C PRO A 720 8.93 -1.39 -12.30
N TYR A 721 8.22 -1.72 -13.38
CA TYR A 721 8.61 -2.80 -14.27
C TYR A 721 10.01 -2.56 -14.87
N PRO A 722 10.98 -3.49 -14.73
CA PRO A 722 12.36 -3.29 -15.17
C PRO A 722 12.54 -3.61 -16.67
N GLU A 723 12.07 -2.72 -17.53
CA GLU A 723 12.08 -2.85 -19.00
C GLU A 723 13.48 -3.06 -19.57
N ASP A 724 14.51 -2.47 -18.95
CA ASP A 724 15.90 -2.57 -19.41
C ASP A 724 16.46 -4.02 -19.36
N LEU A 725 15.77 -4.90 -18.64
CA LEU A 725 16.13 -6.34 -18.58
C LEU A 725 15.55 -7.16 -19.74
N ARG A 726 14.78 -6.58 -20.64
CA ARG A 726 14.21 -7.22 -21.83
C ARG A 726 15.32 -7.46 -22.88
N LYS A 727 15.36 -8.64 -23.49
CA LYS A 727 16.36 -9.00 -24.51
C LYS A 727 15.80 -9.98 -25.53
N GLU A 728 16.02 -9.72 -26.82
CA GLU A 728 15.77 -10.67 -27.88
C GLU A 728 16.95 -11.63 -28.03
N ILE A 729 16.66 -12.90 -28.28
CA ILE A 729 17.64 -13.99 -28.43
C ILE A 729 17.20 -14.94 -29.54
N THR A 730 18.17 -15.60 -30.15
CA THR A 730 17.95 -16.69 -31.10
C THR A 730 18.27 -18.02 -30.45
N LEU A 731 17.30 -18.93 -30.43
CA LEU A 731 17.51 -20.31 -29.95
C LEU A 731 18.37 -21.11 -30.93
N LYS A 732 18.84 -22.30 -30.49
CA LYS A 732 19.66 -23.19 -31.33
C LYS A 732 18.94 -23.68 -32.61
N ASP A 733 17.63 -23.73 -32.60
CA ASP A 733 16.79 -24.12 -33.74
C ASP A 733 16.41 -22.95 -34.67
N GLY A 734 16.94 -21.74 -34.39
CA GLY A 734 16.74 -20.54 -35.21
C GLY A 734 15.55 -19.68 -34.82
N ARG A 735 14.71 -20.10 -33.85
CA ARG A 735 13.57 -19.30 -33.38
C ARG A 735 14.03 -18.05 -32.67
N GLN A 736 13.34 -16.93 -32.94
CA GLN A 736 13.51 -15.66 -32.26
C GLN A 736 12.60 -15.65 -31.02
N VAL A 737 13.19 -15.47 -29.86
CA VAL A 737 12.49 -15.48 -28.56
C VAL A 737 12.84 -14.22 -27.80
N GLU A 738 11.84 -13.57 -27.25
CA GLU A 738 12.03 -12.46 -26.34
C GLU A 738 12.10 -12.95 -24.89
N VAL A 739 13.17 -12.64 -24.17
CA VAL A 739 13.30 -12.89 -22.74
C VAL A 739 13.13 -11.58 -21.99
N ARG A 740 12.08 -11.50 -21.20
CA ARG A 740 11.70 -10.31 -20.45
C ARG A 740 11.22 -10.63 -19.03
N PRO A 741 11.20 -9.66 -18.10
CA PRO A 741 10.50 -9.82 -16.83
C PRO A 741 9.01 -10.12 -17.04
N ILE A 742 8.42 -10.91 -16.15
CA ILE A 742 6.97 -11.22 -16.18
C ILE A 742 6.17 -9.96 -15.80
N ARG A 743 4.97 -9.81 -16.36
CA ARG A 743 4.04 -8.73 -16.09
C ARG A 743 2.74 -9.26 -15.48
N GLY A 744 1.96 -8.39 -14.83
CA GLY A 744 0.63 -8.74 -14.31
C GLY A 744 -0.32 -9.26 -15.42
N GLU A 745 -0.18 -8.71 -16.62
CA GLU A 745 -0.96 -9.03 -17.83
C GLU A 745 -0.67 -10.43 -18.40
N ASP A 746 0.40 -11.08 -18.00
CA ASP A 746 0.81 -12.39 -18.53
C ASP A 746 -0.03 -13.55 -18.00
N SER A 747 -1.03 -13.31 -17.17
CA SER A 747 -1.83 -14.35 -16.50
C SER A 747 -2.48 -15.35 -17.46
N VAL A 748 -3.05 -14.88 -18.57
CA VAL A 748 -3.67 -15.71 -19.58
C VAL A 748 -2.63 -16.53 -20.33
N ALA A 749 -1.52 -15.90 -20.74
CA ALA A 749 -0.42 -16.59 -21.40
C ALA A 749 0.26 -17.63 -20.49
N LEU A 750 0.40 -17.31 -19.20
CA LEU A 750 0.94 -18.24 -18.20
C LEU A 750 0.02 -19.43 -17.95
N LEU A 751 -1.29 -19.23 -17.94
CA LEU A 751 -2.28 -20.32 -17.85
C LEU A 751 -2.18 -21.22 -19.09
N GLY A 752 -2.12 -20.65 -20.29
CA GLY A 752 -1.92 -21.39 -21.54
C GLY A 752 -0.60 -22.16 -21.57
N PHE A 753 0.48 -21.59 -21.04
CA PHE A 753 1.75 -22.29 -20.86
C PHE A 753 1.61 -23.48 -19.90
N HIS A 754 0.97 -23.28 -18.73
CA HIS A 754 0.79 -24.32 -17.71
C HIS A 754 -0.03 -25.51 -18.23
N SER A 755 -1.06 -25.25 -19.03
CA SER A 755 -1.90 -26.33 -19.61
C SER A 755 -1.19 -27.22 -20.64
N ARG A 756 -0.01 -26.83 -21.12
CA ARG A 756 0.81 -27.60 -22.08
C ARG A 756 1.98 -28.34 -21.43
N LEU A 757 2.09 -28.29 -20.10
CA LEU A 757 3.11 -29.01 -19.37
C LEU A 757 2.67 -30.44 -19.06
N SER A 758 3.61 -31.39 -19.06
CA SER A 758 3.36 -32.74 -18.59
C SER A 758 3.13 -32.78 -17.08
N GLU A 759 2.42 -33.80 -16.60
CA GLU A 759 2.24 -34.05 -15.16
C GLU A 759 3.59 -34.19 -14.43
N GLU A 760 4.58 -34.77 -15.10
CA GLU A 760 5.93 -34.92 -14.57
C GLU A 760 6.61 -33.57 -14.36
N SER A 761 6.58 -32.67 -15.35
CA SER A 761 7.13 -31.31 -15.26
C SER A 761 6.44 -30.50 -14.18
N ILE A 762 5.12 -30.62 -14.05
CA ILE A 762 4.34 -30.00 -12.96
C ILE A 762 4.78 -30.55 -11.60
N ARG A 763 4.90 -31.87 -11.45
CA ARG A 763 5.34 -32.51 -10.22
C ARG A 763 6.76 -32.07 -9.83
N PHE A 764 7.68 -32.02 -10.77
CA PHE A 764 9.03 -31.54 -10.51
C PHE A 764 9.11 -30.07 -10.10
N ARG A 765 8.16 -29.25 -10.58
CA ARG A 765 8.10 -27.83 -10.26
C ARG A 765 7.49 -27.53 -8.90
N TYR A 766 6.39 -28.23 -8.55
CA TYR A 766 5.61 -27.92 -7.35
C TYR A 766 5.73 -28.96 -6.23
N PHE A 767 6.49 -30.02 -6.43
CA PHE A 767 6.69 -31.14 -5.50
C PHE A 767 5.39 -31.93 -5.19
N HIS A 768 4.30 -31.64 -5.91
CA HIS A 768 3.03 -32.34 -5.83
C HIS A 768 2.27 -32.19 -7.16
N ASN A 769 1.28 -33.06 -7.37
CA ASN A 769 0.43 -32.96 -8.56
C ASN A 769 -0.55 -31.78 -8.38
N LYS A 770 -0.21 -30.64 -8.96
CA LYS A 770 -1.06 -29.43 -8.99
C LYS A 770 -1.72 -29.33 -10.37
N ALA A 771 -2.95 -29.83 -10.51
CA ALA A 771 -3.62 -29.91 -11.81
C ALA A 771 -3.96 -28.53 -12.39
N ASP A 772 -4.47 -27.60 -11.57
CA ASP A 772 -4.95 -26.29 -12.04
C ASP A 772 -4.39 -25.12 -11.23
N LEU A 773 -4.08 -24.01 -11.92
CA LEU A 773 -3.76 -22.73 -11.31
C LEU A 773 -5.04 -21.94 -11.05
N THR A 774 -5.29 -21.58 -9.80
CA THR A 774 -6.38 -20.68 -9.44
C THR A 774 -6.09 -19.24 -9.85
N LYS A 775 -7.10 -18.37 -9.89
CA LYS A 775 -6.91 -16.91 -10.10
C LYS A 775 -5.92 -16.31 -9.09
N ARG A 776 -5.96 -16.77 -7.84
CA ARG A 776 -5.02 -16.34 -6.79
C ARG A 776 -3.58 -16.78 -7.11
N ASP A 777 -3.40 -18.02 -7.56
CA ASP A 777 -2.07 -18.52 -7.95
C ASP A 777 -1.51 -17.70 -9.13
N LEU A 778 -2.33 -17.44 -10.15
CA LEU A 778 -1.93 -16.61 -11.29
C LEU A 778 -1.52 -15.20 -10.87
N SER A 779 -2.30 -14.57 -9.99
CA SER A 779 -1.94 -13.26 -9.44
C SER A 779 -0.60 -13.29 -8.68
N LEU A 780 -0.38 -14.27 -7.82
CA LEU A 780 0.88 -14.42 -7.10
C LEU A 780 2.07 -14.67 -8.03
N LEU A 781 1.83 -15.35 -9.15
CA LEU A 781 2.85 -15.66 -10.13
C LEU A 781 3.15 -14.53 -11.12
N THR A 782 2.23 -13.62 -11.38
CA THR A 782 2.40 -12.55 -12.38
C THR A 782 2.55 -11.15 -11.76
N GLN A 783 1.83 -10.85 -10.67
CA GLN A 783 1.95 -9.58 -9.97
C GLN A 783 3.04 -9.63 -8.89
N ILE A 784 4.26 -9.82 -9.32
CA ILE A 784 5.40 -9.94 -8.41
C ILE A 784 5.86 -8.56 -7.89
N ASN A 785 6.57 -8.58 -6.78
CA ASN A 785 7.25 -7.41 -6.25
C ASN A 785 8.72 -7.42 -6.74
N TYR A 786 9.02 -6.62 -7.75
CA TYR A 786 10.36 -6.57 -8.35
C TYR A 786 11.49 -6.15 -7.39
N ASP A 787 11.16 -5.68 -6.19
CA ASP A 787 12.12 -5.39 -5.13
C ASP A 787 12.70 -6.68 -4.49
N ARG A 788 11.90 -7.77 -4.45
CA ARG A 788 12.28 -9.06 -3.84
C ARG A 788 12.13 -10.27 -4.73
N GLN A 789 11.42 -10.11 -5.82
CA GLN A 789 11.11 -11.20 -6.73
C GLN A 789 11.48 -10.78 -8.15
N MET A 790 12.07 -11.72 -8.88
CA MET A 790 12.24 -11.57 -10.31
C MET A 790 11.76 -12.85 -11.00
N ALA A 791 11.00 -12.68 -12.08
CA ALA A 791 10.67 -13.79 -12.96
C ALA A 791 10.92 -13.37 -14.39
N PHE A 792 11.64 -14.20 -15.15
CA PHE A 792 11.80 -14.03 -16.59
C PHE A 792 10.93 -15.03 -17.33
N VAL A 793 10.20 -14.53 -18.32
CA VAL A 793 9.49 -15.33 -19.30
C VAL A 793 10.24 -15.32 -20.61
N ALA A 794 10.27 -16.44 -21.29
CA ALA A 794 10.70 -16.56 -22.67
C ALA A 794 9.43 -16.60 -23.53
N GLU A 795 9.24 -15.62 -24.41
CA GLU A 795 8.03 -15.40 -25.22
C GLU A 795 8.37 -15.48 -26.70
N GLU A 796 7.57 -16.22 -27.48
CA GLU A 796 7.61 -16.28 -28.92
C GLU A 796 6.40 -15.58 -29.50
N THR A 797 6.61 -14.80 -30.58
CA THR A 797 5.51 -14.20 -31.33
C THR A 797 5.22 -15.11 -32.53
N LEU A 798 4.03 -15.68 -32.61
CA LEU A 798 3.60 -16.57 -33.67
C LEU A 798 3.26 -15.81 -34.97
N ALA A 799 3.09 -16.52 -36.06
CA ALA A 799 2.81 -15.95 -37.38
C ALA A 799 1.46 -15.17 -37.43
N ASP A 800 0.53 -15.48 -36.56
CA ASP A 800 -0.76 -14.78 -36.43
C ASP A 800 -0.68 -13.53 -35.49
N GLY A 801 0.52 -13.22 -34.99
CA GLY A 801 0.74 -12.12 -34.03
C GLY A 801 0.44 -12.46 -32.57
N SER A 802 -0.07 -13.64 -32.26
CA SER A 802 -0.28 -14.10 -30.88
C SER A 802 1.09 -14.39 -30.21
N LYS A 803 1.11 -14.31 -28.89
CA LYS A 803 2.30 -14.49 -28.07
C LYS A 803 2.16 -15.70 -27.15
N GLU A 804 3.17 -16.54 -27.14
CA GLU A 804 3.22 -17.75 -26.32
C GLU A 804 4.43 -17.76 -25.38
N ILE A 805 4.20 -18.15 -24.12
CA ILE A 805 5.27 -18.38 -23.14
C ILE A 805 5.83 -19.78 -23.40
N LEU A 806 7.15 -19.87 -23.56
CA LEU A 806 7.90 -21.11 -23.80
C LEU A 806 8.58 -21.63 -22.52
N GLY A 807 8.87 -20.75 -21.58
CA GLY A 807 9.53 -21.09 -20.33
C GLY A 807 9.51 -19.93 -19.34
N VAL A 808 9.63 -20.28 -18.07
CA VAL A 808 9.63 -19.33 -16.96
C VAL A 808 10.73 -19.68 -15.98
N SER A 809 11.50 -18.68 -15.56
CA SER A 809 12.43 -18.80 -14.44
C SER A 809 12.11 -17.74 -13.39
N ARG A 810 12.33 -18.07 -12.10
CA ARG A 810 11.98 -17.20 -10.98
C ARG A 810 13.04 -17.22 -9.91
N VAL A 811 13.17 -16.09 -9.21
CA VAL A 811 13.81 -16.00 -7.91
C VAL A 811 12.91 -15.28 -6.92
N TRP A 812 13.01 -15.72 -5.67
CA TRP A 812 12.41 -15.09 -4.51
C TRP A 812 13.50 -14.85 -3.47
N THR A 813 13.76 -13.58 -3.16
CA THR A 813 14.88 -13.17 -2.31
C THR A 813 14.37 -12.85 -0.90
N ASP A 814 15.12 -13.27 0.11
CA ASP A 814 14.83 -12.96 1.50
C ASP A 814 14.94 -11.43 1.78
N PRO A 815 14.35 -10.92 2.87
CA PRO A 815 14.42 -9.51 3.20
C PRO A 815 15.84 -8.97 3.39
N ASP A 816 16.77 -9.85 3.75
CA ASP A 816 18.15 -9.50 4.05
C ASP A 816 19.04 -9.47 2.79
N ASN A 817 18.48 -9.85 1.64
CA ASN A 817 19.19 -10.02 0.36
C ASN A 817 20.43 -10.93 0.46
N ILE A 818 20.36 -11.91 1.34
CA ILE A 818 21.43 -12.93 1.52
C ILE A 818 21.17 -14.09 0.59
N ARG A 819 19.96 -14.65 0.62
CA ARG A 819 19.57 -15.85 -0.12
C ARG A 819 18.44 -15.57 -1.08
N THR A 820 18.57 -16.14 -2.28
CA THR A 820 17.48 -16.15 -3.26
C THR A 820 17.17 -17.59 -3.68
N GLU A 821 15.90 -17.98 -3.56
CA GLU A 821 15.44 -19.30 -4.00
C GLU A 821 15.05 -19.22 -5.47
N PHE A 822 15.60 -20.14 -6.29
CA PHE A 822 15.28 -20.19 -7.72
C PHE A 822 14.26 -21.27 -8.07
N SER A 823 13.60 -21.08 -9.21
CA SER A 823 12.87 -22.12 -9.91
C SER A 823 12.89 -21.87 -11.41
N VAL A 824 12.86 -22.94 -12.19
CA VAL A 824 12.77 -22.87 -13.66
C VAL A 824 11.88 -23.98 -14.19
N ILE A 825 11.09 -23.67 -15.21
CA ILE A 825 10.27 -24.64 -15.92
C ILE A 825 10.19 -24.25 -17.40
N ILE A 826 10.36 -25.24 -18.27
CA ILE A 826 10.35 -25.09 -19.72
C ILE A 826 9.32 -26.05 -20.30
N ARG A 827 8.62 -25.65 -21.35
CA ARG A 827 7.68 -26.50 -22.08
C ARG A 827 8.38 -27.77 -22.57
N ASP A 828 7.76 -28.94 -22.41
CA ASP A 828 8.42 -30.24 -22.56
C ASP A 828 9.01 -30.45 -23.96
N ASP A 829 8.33 -29.98 -25.00
CA ASP A 829 8.79 -30.05 -26.39
C ASP A 829 10.02 -29.15 -26.72
N LEU A 830 10.42 -28.29 -25.81
CA LEU A 830 11.53 -27.34 -25.95
C LEU A 830 12.71 -27.63 -25.04
N GLN A 831 12.63 -28.72 -24.29
CA GLN A 831 13.71 -29.15 -23.42
C GLN A 831 14.92 -29.62 -24.29
N GLY A 832 16.12 -29.40 -23.78
CA GLY A 832 17.36 -29.73 -24.54
C GLY A 832 17.83 -28.65 -25.52
N LEU A 833 16.99 -27.67 -25.90
CA LEU A 833 17.38 -26.57 -26.80
C LEU A 833 18.21 -25.44 -26.16
N GLY A 834 18.53 -25.56 -24.87
CA GLY A 834 19.34 -24.60 -24.10
C GLY A 834 18.57 -23.45 -23.43
N LEU A 835 17.25 -23.39 -23.60
CA LEU A 835 16.40 -22.31 -23.04
C LEU A 835 16.50 -22.26 -21.50
N GLY A 836 16.46 -23.43 -20.82
CA GLY A 836 16.58 -23.50 -19.36
C GLY A 836 17.91 -22.94 -18.84
N SER A 837 19.02 -23.28 -19.52
CA SER A 837 20.34 -22.74 -19.19
C SER A 837 20.40 -21.22 -19.36
N LEU A 838 19.79 -20.70 -20.40
CA LEU A 838 19.76 -19.28 -20.71
C LEU A 838 18.96 -18.50 -19.66
N LEU A 839 17.76 -18.96 -19.32
CA LEU A 839 16.91 -18.34 -18.30
C LEU A 839 17.59 -18.36 -16.93
N MET A 840 18.26 -19.47 -16.57
CA MET A 840 19.00 -19.55 -15.30
C MET A 840 20.22 -18.62 -15.29
N LYS A 841 20.99 -18.53 -16.38
CA LYS A 841 22.11 -17.58 -16.48
C LYS A 841 21.65 -16.13 -16.34
N LYS A 842 20.48 -15.81 -16.87
CA LYS A 842 19.88 -14.46 -16.71
C LYS A 842 19.47 -14.18 -15.27
N LEU A 843 18.88 -15.15 -14.56
CA LEU A 843 18.59 -15.04 -13.12
C LEU A 843 19.85 -14.87 -12.29
N ILE A 844 20.87 -15.69 -12.55
CA ILE A 844 22.18 -15.61 -11.85
C ILE A 844 22.81 -14.22 -12.05
N SER A 845 22.83 -13.73 -13.30
CA SER A 845 23.36 -12.40 -13.60
C SER A 845 22.58 -11.29 -12.89
N TYR A 846 21.24 -11.38 -12.89
CA TYR A 846 20.38 -10.43 -12.17
C TYR A 846 20.65 -10.46 -10.66
N SER A 847 20.63 -11.65 -10.04
CA SER A 847 20.86 -11.79 -8.60
C SER A 847 22.23 -11.28 -8.17
N LYS A 848 23.27 -11.50 -9.00
CA LYS A 848 24.60 -10.89 -8.79
C LYS A 848 24.57 -9.37 -8.84
N SER A 849 23.85 -8.79 -9.81
CA SER A 849 23.81 -7.35 -10.01
C SER A 849 23.09 -6.60 -8.87
N VAL A 850 22.15 -7.27 -8.19
CA VAL A 850 21.45 -6.69 -7.02
C VAL A 850 22.13 -7.01 -5.69
N GLY A 851 23.32 -7.67 -5.72
CA GLY A 851 24.16 -7.92 -4.56
C GLY A 851 23.72 -9.09 -3.68
N THR A 852 22.87 -10.02 -4.16
CA THR A 852 22.51 -11.25 -3.45
C THR A 852 23.74 -12.14 -3.26
N LEU A 853 23.90 -12.73 -2.08
CA LEU A 853 25.12 -13.48 -1.76
C LEU A 853 25.09 -14.91 -2.28
N GLU A 854 23.95 -15.62 -2.17
CA GLU A 854 23.84 -16.98 -2.68
C GLU A 854 22.47 -17.28 -3.30
N MET A 855 22.47 -18.18 -4.27
CA MET A 855 21.26 -18.72 -4.89
C MET A 855 21.08 -20.17 -4.45
N ILE A 856 19.89 -20.49 -3.96
CA ILE A 856 19.54 -21.81 -3.43
C ILE A 856 18.36 -22.41 -4.17
N GLY A 857 18.23 -23.75 -4.17
CA GLY A 857 17.03 -24.43 -4.67
C GLY A 857 16.98 -25.88 -4.23
N LYS A 858 15.77 -26.43 -4.18
CA LYS A 858 15.52 -27.84 -3.88
C LYS A 858 15.13 -28.57 -5.16
N ILE A 859 15.64 -29.77 -5.34
CA ILE A 859 15.44 -30.56 -6.56
C ILE A 859 15.04 -31.99 -6.15
N MET A 860 13.97 -32.51 -6.75
CA MET A 860 13.58 -33.91 -6.54
C MET A 860 14.69 -34.86 -7.04
N VAL A 861 14.95 -35.93 -6.31
CA VAL A 861 16.06 -36.87 -6.61
C VAL A 861 15.93 -37.44 -8.03
N GLU A 862 14.71 -37.69 -8.50
CA GLU A 862 14.40 -38.25 -9.83
C GLU A 862 14.60 -37.24 -10.97
N ASN A 863 14.69 -35.95 -10.68
CA ASN A 863 14.84 -34.91 -11.70
C ASN A 863 16.28 -34.81 -12.21
N HIS A 864 16.70 -35.83 -12.99
CA HIS A 864 18.03 -35.92 -13.55
C HIS A 864 18.40 -34.77 -14.49
N PRO A 865 17.49 -34.27 -15.38
CA PRO A 865 17.80 -33.13 -16.24
C PRO A 865 18.17 -31.88 -15.45
N MET A 866 17.42 -31.58 -14.38
CA MET A 866 17.67 -30.40 -13.54
C MET A 866 18.99 -30.51 -12.79
N ARG A 867 19.32 -31.72 -12.27
CA ARG A 867 20.61 -31.97 -11.62
C ARG A 867 21.80 -31.74 -12.57
N GLY A 868 21.66 -32.19 -13.84
CA GLY A 868 22.67 -31.96 -14.87
C GLY A 868 22.82 -30.45 -15.16
N LEU A 869 21.73 -29.72 -15.27
CA LEU A 869 21.74 -28.28 -15.49
C LEU A 869 22.42 -27.53 -14.33
N MET A 870 22.10 -27.87 -13.08
CA MET A 870 22.72 -27.22 -11.92
C MET A 870 24.23 -27.45 -11.85
N LYS A 871 24.70 -28.69 -12.09
CA LYS A 871 26.12 -28.97 -12.16
C LYS A 871 26.80 -28.16 -13.29
N TYR A 872 26.17 -28.07 -14.46
CA TYR A 872 26.70 -27.27 -15.57
C TYR A 872 26.81 -25.78 -15.24
N LEU A 873 25.89 -25.24 -14.41
CA LEU A 873 25.88 -23.85 -13.98
C LEU A 873 26.77 -23.58 -12.77
N GLY A 874 27.41 -24.60 -12.21
CA GLY A 874 28.37 -24.47 -11.09
C GLY A 874 27.76 -24.56 -9.70
N PHE A 875 26.50 -25.03 -9.56
CA PHE A 875 25.91 -25.27 -8.25
C PHE A 875 26.55 -26.47 -7.54
N GLU A 876 26.79 -26.32 -6.24
CA GLU A 876 27.01 -27.45 -5.34
C GLU A 876 25.69 -28.15 -5.07
N CYS A 877 25.64 -29.46 -5.27
CA CYS A 877 24.43 -30.26 -5.07
C CYS A 877 24.67 -31.29 -3.96
N ARG A 878 23.97 -31.23 -2.85
CA ARG A 878 24.08 -32.12 -1.70
C ARG A 878 22.73 -32.80 -1.43
N TYR A 879 22.78 -34.11 -1.12
CA TYR A 879 21.56 -34.84 -0.76
C TYR A 879 21.15 -34.53 0.67
N ASN A 880 19.92 -34.07 0.85
CA ASN A 880 19.28 -33.79 2.15
C ASN A 880 18.48 -35.04 2.56
N LEU A 881 18.96 -35.73 3.58
CA LEU A 881 18.33 -36.97 4.09
C LEU A 881 16.97 -36.74 4.76
N GLU A 882 16.81 -35.60 5.43
CA GLU A 882 15.59 -35.31 6.18
C GLU A 882 14.43 -35.00 5.24
N GLU A 883 14.66 -34.22 4.20
CA GLU A 883 13.62 -33.79 3.26
C GLU A 883 13.56 -34.68 1.98
N GLN A 884 14.49 -35.61 1.80
CA GLN A 884 14.60 -36.49 0.62
C GLN A 884 14.69 -35.70 -0.71
N VAL A 885 15.44 -34.61 -0.72
CA VAL A 885 15.68 -33.75 -1.88
C VAL A 885 17.18 -33.52 -2.09
N ILE A 886 17.51 -32.87 -3.17
CA ILE A 886 18.86 -32.35 -3.42
C ILE A 886 18.85 -30.85 -3.20
N ASP A 887 19.62 -30.38 -2.24
CA ASP A 887 19.89 -28.98 -2.03
C ASP A 887 20.96 -28.52 -3.01
N ALA A 888 20.65 -27.54 -3.84
CA ALA A 888 21.54 -26.90 -4.80
C ALA A 888 21.87 -25.48 -4.32
N VAL A 889 23.16 -25.17 -4.20
CA VAL A 889 23.64 -23.87 -3.70
C VAL A 889 24.70 -23.31 -4.66
N LEU A 890 24.57 -22.02 -5.01
CA LEU A 890 25.55 -21.30 -5.82
C LEU A 890 25.94 -19.99 -5.13
N PRO A 891 27.19 -19.81 -4.69
CA PRO A 891 27.70 -18.52 -4.24
C PRO A 891 27.66 -17.51 -5.39
N LEU A 892 27.13 -16.31 -5.13
CA LEU A 892 26.98 -15.25 -6.12
C LEU A 892 27.93 -14.08 -5.91
N ASN A 893 28.00 -13.58 -4.69
CA ASN A 893 28.84 -12.47 -4.27
C ASN A 893 29.52 -12.77 -2.94
N GLU A 894 30.65 -12.13 -2.71
CA GLU A 894 31.35 -12.24 -1.43
C GLU A 894 30.65 -11.42 -0.34
N PRO A 895 30.56 -11.93 0.89
CA PRO A 895 30.02 -11.18 2.00
C PRO A 895 30.94 -10.01 2.37
N VAL A 896 30.39 -8.81 2.48
CA VAL A 896 31.13 -7.57 2.75
C VAL A 896 31.35 -7.30 4.25
N ASN A 897 30.67 -8.05 5.13
CA ASN A 897 30.77 -7.90 6.58
C ASN A 897 30.59 -9.23 7.32
N ASP A 898 30.99 -9.27 8.60
CA ASP A 898 30.96 -10.49 9.41
C ASP A 898 29.55 -11.02 9.65
N TRP A 899 28.55 -10.16 9.68
CA TRP A 899 27.17 -10.61 9.79
C TRP A 899 26.71 -11.41 8.57
N GLN A 900 27.03 -10.95 7.39
CA GLN A 900 26.69 -11.69 6.16
C GLN A 900 27.39 -13.06 6.15
N ARG A 901 28.64 -13.15 6.63
CA ARG A 901 29.35 -14.41 6.82
C ARG A 901 28.64 -15.32 7.82
N HIS A 902 28.23 -14.76 8.97
CA HIS A 902 27.49 -15.51 10.00
C HIS A 902 26.15 -16.01 9.46
N ARG A 903 25.39 -15.19 8.74
CA ARG A 903 24.09 -15.55 8.17
C ARG A 903 24.19 -16.63 7.08
N LEU A 904 25.24 -16.61 6.27
CA LEU A 904 25.52 -17.70 5.31
C LEU A 904 25.79 -19.02 6.01
N ALA A 905 26.53 -19.00 7.13
CA ALA A 905 26.85 -20.19 7.91
C ALA A 905 25.65 -20.73 8.72
N ASN A 906 24.74 -19.82 9.17
CA ASN A 906 23.61 -20.13 10.06
C ASN A 906 22.29 -19.63 9.44
N PRO A 907 21.68 -20.41 8.53
CA PRO A 907 20.48 -19.99 7.79
C PRO A 907 19.24 -19.70 8.63
N ILE A 908 19.18 -20.22 9.84
CA ILE A 908 17.99 -20.14 10.74
C ILE A 908 18.03 -18.90 11.64
N ASP A 909 19.18 -18.27 11.81
CA ASP A 909 19.33 -17.02 12.57
C ASP A 909 18.99 -15.80 11.71
#